data_3ba81adfa9bdc1469fa85fe50a69a63f
#
_entry.id   3ba81adfa9bdc1469fa85fe50a69a63f
#
_cell.length_a   1.000
_cell.length_b   1.000
_cell.length_c   1.000
_cell.angle_alpha   90.00
_cell.angle_beta   90.00
_cell.angle_gamma   90.00
#
_symmetry.space_group_name_H-M   'P 1'
#
loop_
_entity.id
_entity.type
_entity.pdbx_description
1 polymer ?
#
loop_
_entity_poly.entity_id
_entity_poly.type
_entity_poly.pdbx_seq_one_letter_code
_entity_poly.pdbx_strand_id
1 'polypeptide(L)'
;MTFPYDISVIVPIFNSETFIEPCMECLLGQTVGFPRMEVLLVNDGSTDGSEDLCRRFAQQYENVNLISQENQGVSAARNAGIRAAQGKYILFLDADDTISANAVEEITAFFDAHYEEIDLLTYRLYYRNEEGKTYGHTRYQILKETAVYDLEENIHVAQSSMNICVKNRLEQNLLFNTSLALAEDQFYIMENSMQKKKIGYVREASYFYFRHSGATTASGNHPYYCFDHFLYFFQLLSDTYRLPDGRLDRVAQALLLYNFNWRLKGDVLYPYHYDAAEFEHAVDRLRYYIGLVDDDVILSSPHVDPFHMNYFLRMKREPYQISFGPKRFAVHSEANLWVDEDRGELVFRKTRLRGGTLHLEGFLKCPASDFYDISLYLKLDQDRGGTPVALTPSAFSRYKSSVETNRFWAFSCDIPLEGHTHIAFEIELEGRRYPTRYYFTVRAAFGKKQRKLMKGHDLVELDFDKKEEIFTGFTVQKLSGFAFILQKLKMEAHYLRRNFKGFFYRKAAGKRKHEIWLYNDRHGVIDNAYYQFKHDFGIADRVKRYYIVDAFEDKKHYFTRKERKYLVKFKSLRHKLLFLNSSKVLSSFHSPGVFSPFGSIPLAYYDDLLYYEMVYLQHGILHAHLPNLYEKERSDIDRIVVSSDFEIKNFRKNYGFLPMHFIPSGMPRLSTIDRTQRPERRIIFAPSWRKNLIGPYIDNRRELMPQQFLSSKFYCEINRFLQSPKLSALLDRYDLALDFKNHPIFEEYNAYFQTNSSRIHVLSGPAKMETYQMMITDFSSIVFDFVYLDRPVLYFVPDYEMFRAGVTHTYREMDLPLEKGFGAFTQTAEELLSQLERLIENHFVPEPMYQKRMQDFFLHKGGEDELLYQYLTQKQEQ
;
A
#
# COMPACT_ATOMS: atom_id res chain seq x y z
N MET A 1 1.70 -14.30 51.28
CA MET A 1 3.09 -13.95 50.90
C MET A 1 3.18 -12.46 50.79
N THR A 2 4.21 -11.85 51.35
CA THR A 2 4.44 -10.38 51.18
C THR A 2 5.44 -10.18 50.03
N PHE A 3 5.04 -9.49 49.00
CA PHE A 3 5.90 -9.12 47.89
C PHE A 3 6.63 -7.81 48.21
N PRO A 4 7.95 -7.64 47.90
CA PRO A 4 8.69 -6.41 48.15
C PRO A 4 8.22 -5.24 47.28
N TYR A 5 7.65 -5.53 46.09
CA TYR A 5 7.14 -4.54 45.17
C TYR A 5 5.71 -4.88 44.74
N ASP A 6 4.94 -3.86 44.37
CA ASP A 6 3.59 -4.04 43.85
C ASP A 6 3.63 -4.70 42.47
N ILE A 7 4.63 -4.35 41.67
CA ILE A 7 4.77 -4.80 40.28
C ILE A 7 6.24 -4.86 39.86
N SER A 8 6.60 -5.88 39.08
CA SER A 8 7.86 -5.94 38.31
C SER A 8 7.58 -5.58 36.86
N VAL A 9 8.29 -4.58 36.34
CA VAL A 9 8.24 -4.17 34.92
C VAL A 9 9.44 -4.80 34.20
N ILE A 10 9.18 -5.72 33.28
CA ILE A 10 10.20 -6.38 32.45
C ILE A 10 10.36 -5.62 31.14
N VAL A 11 11.59 -5.11 30.91
CA VAL A 11 11.97 -4.40 29.69
C VAL A 11 13.02 -5.21 28.93
N PRO A 12 12.66 -5.97 27.90
CA PRO A 12 13.62 -6.64 27.03
C PRO A 12 14.35 -5.62 26.16
N ILE A 13 15.68 -5.73 26.04
CA ILE A 13 16.54 -4.75 25.39
C ILE A 13 17.49 -5.45 24.43
N PHE A 14 17.44 -5.03 23.17
CA PHE A 14 18.40 -5.42 22.13
C PHE A 14 18.60 -4.28 21.14
N ASN A 15 19.80 -3.67 21.09
CA ASN A 15 20.16 -2.56 20.22
C ASN A 15 19.13 -1.40 20.27
N SER A 16 18.82 -0.95 21.49
CA SER A 16 17.76 0.04 21.76
C SER A 16 18.27 1.33 22.38
N GLU A 17 19.53 1.68 22.20
CA GLU A 17 20.22 2.82 22.83
C GLU A 17 19.41 4.12 22.79
N THR A 18 18.71 4.41 21.67
CA THR A 18 17.94 5.64 21.50
C THR A 18 16.58 5.63 22.18
N PHE A 19 16.11 4.48 22.67
CA PHE A 19 14.77 4.30 23.22
C PHE A 19 14.73 4.11 24.73
N ILE A 20 15.84 3.68 25.34
CA ILE A 20 15.90 3.35 26.76
C ILE A 20 15.58 4.57 27.65
N GLU A 21 16.12 5.76 27.36
CA GLU A 21 15.86 6.96 28.14
C GLU A 21 14.37 7.36 28.15
N PRO A 22 13.67 7.48 27.01
CA PRO A 22 12.22 7.73 26.99
C PRO A 22 11.39 6.64 27.71
N CYS A 23 11.77 5.36 27.59
CA CYS A 23 11.14 4.26 28.30
C CYS A 23 11.28 4.43 29.83
N MET A 24 12.48 4.68 30.31
CA MET A 24 12.73 4.91 31.75
C MET A 24 12.04 6.17 32.27
N GLU A 25 12.02 7.27 31.50
CA GLU A 25 11.30 8.49 31.85
C GLU A 25 9.81 8.23 32.08
N CYS A 26 9.16 7.41 31.25
CA CYS A 26 7.75 7.09 31.44
C CYS A 26 7.51 6.23 32.68
N LEU A 27 8.47 5.38 33.11
CA LEU A 27 8.39 4.62 34.36
C LEU A 27 8.65 5.50 35.59
N LEU A 28 9.63 6.38 35.53
CA LEU A 28 9.90 7.37 36.60
C LEU A 28 8.70 8.29 36.86
N GLY A 29 7.90 8.58 35.82
CA GLY A 29 6.72 9.41 35.87
C GLY A 29 5.42 8.72 36.34
N GLN A 30 5.45 7.45 36.78
CA GLN A 30 4.24 6.76 37.20
C GLN A 30 3.66 7.30 38.52
N THR A 31 2.33 7.48 38.56
CA THR A 31 1.61 8.05 39.70
C THR A 31 1.64 7.15 40.94
N VAL A 32 1.80 5.87 40.80
CA VAL A 32 1.95 4.91 41.91
C VAL A 32 3.20 5.16 42.74
N GLY A 33 4.20 5.84 42.19
CA GLY A 33 5.49 6.09 42.81
C GLY A 33 6.55 5.04 42.42
N PHE A 34 7.67 5.53 41.89
CA PHE A 34 8.73 4.66 41.32
C PHE A 34 9.31 3.62 42.28
N PRO A 35 9.50 3.89 43.61
CA PRO A 35 10.02 2.88 44.54
C PRO A 35 9.09 1.71 44.81
N ARG A 36 7.80 1.80 44.43
CA ARG A 36 6.86 0.67 44.57
C ARG A 36 6.94 -0.33 43.40
N MET A 37 7.71 0.01 42.37
CA MET A 37 7.94 -0.81 41.19
C MET A 37 9.35 -1.39 41.20
N GLU A 38 9.50 -2.63 40.82
CA GLU A 38 10.77 -3.21 40.38
C GLU A 38 10.90 -3.05 38.86
N VAL A 39 12.04 -2.59 38.35
CA VAL A 39 12.31 -2.51 36.91
C VAL A 39 13.44 -3.49 36.56
N LEU A 40 13.15 -4.43 35.68
CA LEU A 40 14.09 -5.46 35.20
C LEU A 40 14.49 -5.13 33.77
N LEU A 41 15.65 -4.52 33.59
CA LEU A 41 16.25 -4.23 32.29
C LEU A 41 16.99 -5.47 31.81
N VAL A 42 16.47 -6.18 30.82
CA VAL A 42 17.05 -7.46 30.35
C VAL A 42 17.77 -7.23 29.03
N ASN A 43 19.07 -7.07 29.05
CA ASN A 43 19.92 -6.90 27.88
C ASN A 43 20.18 -8.26 27.21
N ASP A 44 19.65 -8.46 26.02
CA ASP A 44 19.77 -9.68 25.22
C ASP A 44 20.95 -9.58 24.23
N GLY A 45 22.15 -9.25 24.75
CA GLY A 45 23.39 -9.23 23.96
C GLY A 45 23.46 -8.07 22.98
N SER A 46 23.08 -6.85 23.38
CA SER A 46 23.20 -5.65 22.54
C SER A 46 24.64 -5.37 22.15
N THR A 47 24.85 -4.81 20.95
CA THR A 47 26.13 -4.44 20.38
C THR A 47 26.35 -2.92 20.26
N ASP A 48 25.36 -2.14 20.67
CA ASP A 48 25.37 -0.68 20.76
C ASP A 48 25.56 -0.21 22.22
N GLY A 49 25.34 1.06 22.51
CA GLY A 49 25.43 1.66 23.86
C GLY A 49 24.33 1.27 24.83
N SER A 50 23.41 0.34 24.49
CA SER A 50 22.24 -0.04 25.30
C SER A 50 22.63 -0.56 26.67
N GLU A 51 23.64 -1.46 26.77
CA GLU A 51 24.05 -2.04 28.05
C GLU A 51 24.61 -1.01 29.03
N ASP A 52 25.41 -0.07 28.53
CA ASP A 52 26.00 1.00 29.37
C ASP A 52 24.93 1.94 29.92
N LEU A 53 23.90 2.25 29.10
CA LEU A 53 22.73 3.02 29.57
C LEU A 53 21.97 2.28 30.66
N CYS A 54 21.68 1.00 30.46
CA CYS A 54 21.00 0.16 31.46
C CYS A 54 21.78 0.10 32.78
N ARG A 55 23.11 -0.08 32.70
CA ARG A 55 24.00 -0.11 33.87
C ARG A 55 23.96 1.20 34.64
N ARG A 56 23.89 2.34 33.95
CA ARG A 56 23.75 3.67 34.60
C ARG A 56 22.45 3.75 35.40
N PHE A 57 21.31 3.33 34.85
CA PHE A 57 20.04 3.32 35.56
C PHE A 57 20.04 2.37 36.76
N ALA A 58 20.61 1.17 36.61
CA ALA A 58 20.72 0.20 37.71
C ALA A 58 21.64 0.71 38.86
N GLN A 59 22.64 1.53 38.56
CA GLN A 59 23.48 2.19 39.56
C GLN A 59 22.78 3.37 40.23
N GLN A 60 21.88 4.03 39.52
CA GLN A 60 21.19 5.23 40.01
C GLN A 60 19.98 4.92 40.89
N TYR A 61 19.31 3.78 40.69
CA TYR A 61 18.06 3.42 41.36
C TYR A 61 18.11 2.00 41.92
N GLU A 62 17.88 1.88 43.23
CA GLU A 62 17.95 0.59 43.96
C GLU A 62 16.90 -0.46 43.47
N ASN A 63 15.79 0.02 42.91
CA ASN A 63 14.70 -0.82 42.40
C ASN A 63 14.84 -1.15 40.90
N VAL A 64 15.97 -0.77 40.27
CA VAL A 64 16.29 -1.09 38.87
C VAL A 64 17.40 -2.13 38.84
N ASN A 65 17.15 -3.26 38.20
CA ASN A 65 18.11 -4.37 38.07
C ASN A 65 18.45 -4.61 36.59
N LEU A 66 19.73 -4.76 36.28
CA LEU A 66 20.21 -5.17 34.96
C LEU A 66 20.49 -6.65 34.93
N ILE A 67 19.90 -7.36 33.98
CA ILE A 67 20.19 -8.74 33.63
C ILE A 67 20.80 -8.76 32.24
N SER A 68 22.04 -9.27 32.09
CA SER A 68 22.69 -9.41 30.77
C SER A 68 22.82 -10.87 30.42
N GLN A 69 22.48 -11.20 29.16
CA GLN A 69 22.61 -12.53 28.55
C GLN A 69 23.13 -12.43 27.13
N GLU A 70 23.64 -13.56 26.58
CA GLU A 70 23.87 -13.65 25.13
C GLU A 70 22.53 -13.61 24.38
N ASN A 71 22.55 -13.12 23.14
CA ASN A 71 21.32 -12.97 22.35
C ASN A 71 20.64 -14.32 22.11
N GLN A 72 19.46 -14.49 22.67
CA GLN A 72 18.58 -15.66 22.55
C GLN A 72 17.16 -15.28 22.12
N GLY A 73 16.93 -14.02 21.79
CA GLY A 73 15.64 -13.46 21.33
C GLY A 73 14.73 -12.99 22.46
N VAL A 74 13.72 -12.22 22.09
CA VAL A 74 12.82 -11.50 23.00
C VAL A 74 12.11 -12.42 24.01
N SER A 75 11.71 -13.62 23.59
CA SER A 75 11.08 -14.61 24.48
C SER A 75 12.01 -15.06 25.61
N ALA A 76 13.30 -15.29 25.30
CA ALA A 76 14.30 -15.67 26.29
C ALA A 76 14.58 -14.51 27.27
N ALA A 77 14.67 -13.29 26.77
CA ALA A 77 14.83 -12.09 27.58
C ALA A 77 13.64 -11.88 28.54
N ARG A 78 12.41 -11.97 28.04
CA ARG A 78 11.21 -11.89 28.89
C ARG A 78 11.20 -13.01 29.94
N ASN A 79 11.61 -14.22 29.59
CA ASN A 79 11.71 -15.35 30.52
C ASN A 79 12.76 -15.13 31.63
N ALA A 80 13.90 -14.53 31.32
CA ALA A 80 14.91 -14.16 32.32
C ALA A 80 14.32 -13.14 33.32
N GLY A 81 13.58 -12.12 32.82
CA GLY A 81 12.86 -11.15 33.62
C GLY A 81 11.78 -11.80 34.51
N ILE A 82 10.98 -12.74 33.98
CA ILE A 82 9.95 -13.45 34.76
C ILE A 82 10.55 -14.24 35.92
N ARG A 83 11.68 -14.89 35.70
CA ARG A 83 12.37 -15.68 36.78
C ARG A 83 12.95 -14.78 37.88
N ALA A 84 13.30 -13.54 37.57
CA ALA A 84 13.88 -12.56 38.50
C ALA A 84 12.81 -11.70 39.21
N ALA A 85 11.59 -11.67 38.71
CA ALA A 85 10.53 -10.78 39.18
C ALA A 85 10.11 -11.03 40.62
N GLN A 86 10.16 -10.00 41.48
CA GLN A 86 9.81 -10.05 42.89
C GLN A 86 8.50 -9.25 43.20
N GLY A 87 7.94 -8.54 42.24
CA GLY A 87 6.68 -7.84 42.38
C GLY A 87 5.47 -8.78 42.43
N LYS A 88 4.38 -8.31 43.04
CA LYS A 88 3.09 -9.04 43.10
C LYS A 88 2.53 -9.35 41.71
N TYR A 89 2.76 -8.44 40.77
CA TYR A 89 2.36 -8.55 39.36
C TYR A 89 3.57 -8.39 38.46
N ILE A 90 3.45 -8.84 37.22
CA ILE A 90 4.47 -8.72 36.17
C ILE A 90 3.87 -7.97 34.99
N LEU A 91 4.43 -6.80 34.64
CA LEU A 91 4.12 -6.01 33.45
C LEU A 91 5.23 -6.14 32.44
N PHE A 92 4.87 -6.18 31.16
CA PHE A 92 5.82 -6.17 30.04
C PHE A 92 5.79 -4.81 29.34
N LEU A 93 6.97 -4.26 29.05
CA LEU A 93 7.13 -3.00 28.32
C LEU A 93 8.31 -3.13 27.37
N ASP A 94 8.06 -3.11 26.05
CA ASP A 94 9.15 -3.13 25.08
C ASP A 94 9.93 -1.79 25.14
N ALA A 95 11.25 -1.84 24.91
CA ALA A 95 12.15 -0.71 25.15
C ALA A 95 11.86 0.53 24.28
N ASP A 96 11.24 0.35 23.12
CA ASP A 96 10.83 1.40 22.19
C ASP A 96 9.42 1.97 22.48
N ASP A 97 8.71 1.44 23.47
CA ASP A 97 7.35 1.77 23.80
C ASP A 97 7.23 2.58 25.11
N THR A 98 6.03 3.10 25.36
CA THR A 98 5.73 3.85 26.60
C THR A 98 4.32 3.54 27.12
N ILE A 99 4.08 3.83 28.41
CA ILE A 99 2.76 3.71 29.04
C ILE A 99 2.27 5.05 29.60
N SER A 100 0.96 5.19 29.82
CA SER A 100 0.39 6.39 30.45
C SER A 100 0.85 6.55 31.91
N ALA A 101 0.95 7.76 32.41
CA ALA A 101 1.47 8.06 33.75
C ALA A 101 0.70 7.37 34.89
N ASN A 102 -0.59 7.08 34.70
CA ASN A 102 -1.45 6.38 35.65
C ASN A 102 -1.54 4.87 35.42
N ALA A 103 -0.81 4.31 34.44
CA ALA A 103 -1.03 2.95 33.99
C ALA A 103 -0.81 1.92 35.13
N VAL A 104 0.29 2.01 35.84
CA VAL A 104 0.62 1.06 36.92
C VAL A 104 -0.37 1.14 38.06
N GLU A 105 -0.80 2.32 38.44
CA GLU A 105 -1.81 2.53 39.49
C GLU A 105 -3.14 1.88 39.14
N GLU A 106 -3.67 2.16 37.94
CA GLU A 106 -4.94 1.60 37.47
C GLU A 106 -4.89 0.07 37.29
N ILE A 107 -3.78 -0.44 36.77
CA ILE A 107 -3.56 -1.89 36.58
C ILE A 107 -3.51 -2.60 37.93
N THR A 108 -2.73 -2.11 38.88
CA THR A 108 -2.58 -2.76 40.21
C THR A 108 -3.87 -2.70 41.02
N ALA A 109 -4.58 -1.55 41.00
CA ALA A 109 -5.84 -1.39 41.69
C ALA A 109 -6.92 -2.36 41.15
N PHE A 110 -7.02 -2.48 39.82
CA PHE A 110 -7.95 -3.42 39.17
C PHE A 110 -7.59 -4.87 39.49
N PHE A 111 -6.31 -5.18 39.42
CA PHE A 111 -5.85 -6.56 39.70
C PHE A 111 -6.07 -6.95 41.16
N ASP A 112 -5.86 -6.00 42.12
CA ASP A 112 -6.12 -6.24 43.55
C ASP A 112 -7.63 -6.52 43.80
N ALA A 113 -8.52 -5.80 43.13
CA ALA A 113 -9.96 -5.99 43.24
C ALA A 113 -10.44 -7.35 42.67
N HIS A 114 -9.70 -7.91 41.71
CA HIS A 114 -10.08 -9.15 41.01
C HIS A 114 -9.03 -10.26 41.16
N TYR A 115 -8.21 -10.24 42.23
CA TYR A 115 -7.04 -11.08 42.40
C TYR A 115 -7.34 -12.58 42.27
N GLU A 116 -8.45 -13.05 42.82
CA GLU A 116 -8.83 -14.48 42.75
C GLU A 116 -9.57 -14.80 41.44
N GLU A 117 -10.04 -13.80 40.71
CA GLU A 117 -10.88 -13.99 39.56
C GLU A 117 -10.11 -14.11 38.24
N ILE A 118 -8.99 -13.36 38.08
CA ILE A 118 -8.17 -13.34 36.85
C ILE A 118 -6.70 -13.66 37.14
N ASP A 119 -6.00 -14.11 36.13
CA ASP A 119 -4.55 -14.35 36.15
C ASP A 119 -3.81 -13.43 35.17
N LEU A 120 -4.55 -12.80 34.23
CA LEU A 120 -4.06 -11.85 33.26
C LEU A 120 -5.07 -10.74 33.01
N LEU A 121 -4.56 -9.52 32.84
CA LEU A 121 -5.32 -8.42 32.30
C LEU A 121 -4.62 -7.77 31.12
N THR A 122 -5.40 -7.11 30.27
CA THR A 122 -4.93 -6.25 29.17
C THR A 122 -5.42 -4.82 29.38
N TYR A 123 -4.79 -3.87 28.72
CA TYR A 123 -5.18 -2.46 28.79
C TYR A 123 -5.08 -1.81 27.41
N ARG A 124 -5.50 -0.55 27.27
CA ARG A 124 -5.68 0.09 25.96
C ARG A 124 -4.39 0.23 25.19
N LEU A 125 -4.38 -0.09 23.89
CA LEU A 125 -3.25 0.03 22.98
C LEU A 125 -3.49 1.15 21.96
N TYR A 126 -2.52 2.04 21.84
CA TYR A 126 -2.43 3.06 20.78
C TYR A 126 -1.17 2.86 19.96
N TYR A 127 -1.29 3.07 18.66
CA TYR A 127 -0.13 3.24 17.79
C TYR A 127 0.33 4.70 17.82
N ARG A 128 1.61 4.91 17.92
CA ARG A 128 2.26 6.21 17.82
C ARG A 128 3.25 6.21 16.69
N ASN A 129 3.16 7.17 15.75
CA ASN A 129 4.13 7.27 14.65
C ASN A 129 5.25 8.26 14.98
N GLU A 130 6.27 8.33 14.10
CA GLU A 130 7.43 9.23 14.24
C GLU A 130 7.03 10.73 14.31
N GLU A 131 5.85 11.12 13.81
CA GLU A 131 5.29 12.47 13.93
C GLU A 131 4.58 12.73 15.28
N GLY A 132 4.57 11.74 16.17
CA GLY A 132 3.90 11.80 17.47
C GLY A 132 2.38 11.64 17.43
N LYS A 133 1.79 11.36 16.26
CA LYS A 133 0.35 11.15 16.11
C LYS A 133 -0.05 9.77 16.62
N THR A 134 -1.10 9.72 17.44
CA THR A 134 -1.62 8.48 18.02
C THR A 134 -2.90 8.02 17.33
N TYR A 135 -3.03 6.69 17.17
CA TYR A 135 -4.20 6.02 16.61
C TYR A 135 -4.60 4.86 17.51
N GLY A 136 -5.89 4.78 17.87
CA GLY A 136 -6.40 3.64 18.65
C GLY A 136 -6.30 2.34 17.86
N HIS A 137 -5.92 1.27 18.53
CA HIS A 137 -5.88 -0.06 17.94
C HIS A 137 -7.30 -0.62 17.74
N THR A 138 -7.60 -1.15 16.55
CA THR A 138 -8.94 -1.65 16.19
C THR A 138 -9.40 -2.84 17.04
N ARG A 139 -8.48 -3.62 17.63
CA ARG A 139 -8.77 -4.74 18.53
C ARG A 139 -9.65 -4.33 19.71
N TYR A 140 -9.50 -3.09 20.21
CA TYR A 140 -10.22 -2.59 21.38
C TYR A 140 -11.58 -1.96 21.07
N GLN A 141 -12.09 -2.14 19.87
CA GLN A 141 -13.49 -1.81 19.55
C GLN A 141 -14.50 -2.72 20.29
N ILE A 142 -14.06 -3.92 20.71
CA ILE A 142 -14.86 -4.91 21.45
C ILE A 142 -14.83 -4.60 22.95
N LEU A 143 -13.62 -4.33 23.49
CA LEU A 143 -13.41 -4.01 24.90
C LEU A 143 -13.76 -2.53 25.15
N LYS A 144 -14.95 -2.27 25.70
CA LYS A 144 -15.48 -0.91 25.84
C LYS A 144 -15.31 -0.35 27.25
N GLU A 145 -15.51 -1.19 28.26
CA GLU A 145 -15.56 -0.82 29.66
C GLU A 145 -14.50 -1.60 30.47
N THR A 146 -13.99 -0.98 31.56
CA THR A 146 -13.13 -1.65 32.52
C THR A 146 -13.94 -2.73 33.23
N ALA A 147 -13.58 -4.00 32.97
CA ALA A 147 -14.30 -5.18 33.49
C ALA A 147 -13.49 -6.46 33.34
N VAL A 148 -13.95 -7.52 34.00
CA VAL A 148 -13.54 -8.89 33.74
C VAL A 148 -14.45 -9.47 32.65
N TYR A 149 -13.86 -10.03 31.60
CA TYR A 149 -14.54 -10.65 30.47
C TYR A 149 -14.39 -12.17 30.53
N ASP A 150 -15.52 -12.86 30.47
CA ASP A 150 -15.57 -14.30 30.32
C ASP A 150 -15.23 -14.68 28.87
N LEU A 151 -14.27 -15.57 28.66
CA LEU A 151 -13.81 -15.96 27.33
C LEU A 151 -14.74 -16.97 26.65
N GLU A 152 -15.60 -17.67 27.38
CA GLU A 152 -16.60 -18.54 26.76
C GLU A 152 -17.72 -17.72 26.10
N GLU A 153 -18.06 -16.57 26.70
CA GLU A 153 -19.04 -15.62 26.15
C GLU A 153 -18.42 -14.67 25.11
N ASN A 154 -17.13 -14.33 25.29
CA ASN A 154 -16.43 -13.33 24.51
C ASN A 154 -15.15 -13.90 23.85
N ILE A 155 -15.31 -14.94 23.03
CA ILE A 155 -14.22 -15.72 22.45
C ILE A 155 -13.18 -14.89 21.65
N HIS A 156 -13.57 -13.71 21.15
CA HIS A 156 -12.71 -12.85 20.33
C HIS A 156 -11.86 -11.85 21.14
N VAL A 157 -11.93 -11.86 22.47
CA VAL A 157 -11.24 -10.90 23.35
C VAL A 157 -9.77 -11.25 23.61
N ALA A 158 -9.41 -12.53 23.61
CA ALA A 158 -8.08 -13.02 23.99
C ALA A 158 -6.96 -12.77 22.95
N GLN A 159 -7.07 -11.72 22.14
CA GLN A 159 -6.18 -11.45 21.01
C GLN A 159 -5.34 -10.18 21.24
N SER A 160 -4.65 -10.11 22.39
CA SER A 160 -3.87 -8.94 22.78
C SER A 160 -2.40 -9.02 22.33
N SER A 161 -1.72 -7.87 22.35
CA SER A 161 -0.27 -7.74 22.22
C SER A 161 0.34 -7.61 23.63
N MET A 162 1.62 -7.23 23.76
CA MET A 162 2.32 -7.18 25.06
C MET A 162 1.82 -6.11 26.04
N ASN A 163 0.77 -5.35 25.72
CA ASN A 163 0.06 -4.50 26.66
C ASN A 163 -0.75 -5.34 27.68
N ILE A 164 -0.08 -6.16 28.42
CA ILE A 164 -0.62 -7.08 29.41
C ILE A 164 0.10 -6.96 30.77
N CYS A 165 -0.60 -7.38 31.82
CA CYS A 165 -0.04 -7.61 33.12
C CYS A 165 -0.52 -8.97 33.62
N VAL A 166 0.36 -9.75 34.25
CA VAL A 166 0.04 -11.08 34.77
C VAL A 166 0.30 -11.16 36.26
N LYS A 167 -0.40 -12.07 36.92
CA LYS A 167 -0.19 -12.42 38.30
C LYS A 167 1.17 -13.14 38.47
N ASN A 168 2.01 -12.65 39.38
CA ASN A 168 3.26 -13.34 39.68
C ASN A 168 2.99 -14.56 40.58
N ARG A 169 3.26 -15.75 40.08
CA ARG A 169 3.14 -17.03 40.77
C ARG A 169 4.48 -17.61 41.21
N LEU A 170 5.54 -16.77 41.20
CA LEU A 170 6.91 -17.12 41.52
C LEU A 170 7.42 -18.27 40.62
N GLU A 171 7.87 -19.36 41.22
CA GLU A 171 8.40 -20.52 40.51
C GLU A 171 7.38 -21.21 39.59
N GLN A 172 6.08 -20.93 39.77
CA GLN A 172 4.99 -21.49 38.95
C GLN A 172 4.57 -20.57 37.79
N ASN A 173 5.32 -19.49 37.50
CA ASN A 173 5.04 -18.62 36.37
C ASN A 173 5.15 -19.39 35.05
N LEU A 174 4.22 -19.15 34.18
CA LEU A 174 4.34 -19.57 32.77
C LEU A 174 5.45 -18.78 32.08
N LEU A 175 6.12 -19.44 31.16
CA LEU A 175 7.22 -18.85 30.38
C LEU A 175 6.85 -18.78 28.91
N PHE A 176 7.39 -17.79 28.21
CA PHE A 176 7.27 -17.72 26.76
C PHE A 176 7.90 -18.92 26.08
N ASN A 177 7.25 -19.45 25.07
CA ASN A 177 7.80 -20.50 24.25
C ASN A 177 8.88 -19.95 23.29
N THR A 178 10.15 -20.28 23.58
CA THR A 178 11.31 -19.77 22.82
C THR A 178 11.45 -20.39 21.42
N SER A 179 10.68 -21.43 21.08
CA SER A 179 10.66 -22.01 19.74
C SER A 179 9.74 -21.24 18.78
N LEU A 180 8.87 -20.36 19.30
CA LEU A 180 8.03 -19.47 18.50
C LEU A 180 8.78 -18.22 18.11
N ALA A 181 9.09 -18.07 16.84
CA ALA A 181 9.67 -16.85 16.29
C ALA A 181 8.62 -15.74 16.05
N LEU A 182 7.34 -16.12 15.96
CA LEU A 182 6.20 -15.21 15.78
C LEU A 182 4.99 -15.68 16.58
N ALA A 183 4.18 -14.74 17.09
CA ALA A 183 3.00 -14.96 17.91
C ALA A 183 3.29 -15.60 19.29
N GLU A 184 4.52 -15.48 19.79
CA GLU A 184 4.93 -15.89 21.12
C GLU A 184 4.12 -15.19 22.21
N ASP A 185 3.80 -13.89 21.99
CA ASP A 185 2.96 -13.09 22.85
C ASP A 185 1.53 -13.62 22.91
N GLN A 186 0.96 -13.97 21.78
CA GLN A 186 -0.41 -14.50 21.69
C GLN A 186 -0.53 -15.88 22.34
N PHE A 187 0.47 -16.73 22.18
CA PHE A 187 0.49 -18.03 22.82
C PHE A 187 0.60 -17.90 24.35
N TYR A 188 1.49 -17.04 24.85
CA TYR A 188 1.65 -16.77 26.28
C TYR A 188 0.37 -16.18 26.91
N ILE A 189 -0.30 -15.24 26.21
CA ILE A 189 -1.57 -14.68 26.65
C ILE A 189 -2.65 -15.76 26.74
N MET A 190 -2.70 -16.64 25.72
CA MET A 190 -3.66 -17.73 25.69
C MET A 190 -3.45 -18.70 26.86
N GLU A 191 -2.20 -19.11 27.12
CA GLU A 191 -1.87 -20.02 28.24
C GLU A 191 -2.29 -19.42 29.58
N ASN A 192 -2.02 -18.12 29.83
CA ASN A 192 -2.39 -17.47 31.09
C ASN A 192 -3.90 -17.27 31.24
N SER A 193 -4.60 -16.89 30.17
CA SER A 193 -6.03 -16.59 30.25
C SER A 193 -6.91 -17.84 30.28
N MET A 194 -6.49 -18.94 29.66
CA MET A 194 -7.28 -20.17 29.58
C MET A 194 -7.34 -20.95 30.91
N GLN A 195 -6.47 -20.68 31.88
CA GLN A 195 -6.54 -21.34 33.19
C GLN A 195 -7.85 -21.03 33.92
N LYS A 196 -8.31 -19.80 33.85
CA LYS A 196 -9.59 -19.36 34.46
C LYS A 196 -10.65 -19.04 33.43
N LYS A 197 -10.31 -19.07 32.14
CA LYS A 197 -11.12 -18.62 31.00
C LYS A 197 -11.68 -17.20 31.18
N LYS A 198 -10.90 -16.33 31.81
CA LYS A 198 -11.24 -14.95 32.07
C LYS A 198 -10.05 -14.01 31.77
N ILE A 199 -10.36 -12.82 31.35
CA ILE A 199 -9.36 -11.76 31.12
C ILE A 199 -9.88 -10.42 31.67
N GLY A 200 -9.01 -9.71 32.42
CA GLY A 200 -9.30 -8.34 32.84
C GLY A 200 -9.05 -7.33 31.71
N TYR A 201 -9.80 -6.26 31.65
CA TYR A 201 -9.51 -5.12 30.80
C TYR A 201 -9.59 -3.80 31.57
N VAL A 202 -8.54 -2.98 31.48
CA VAL A 202 -8.44 -1.66 32.10
C VAL A 202 -8.39 -0.59 31.01
N ARG A 203 -9.47 0.19 30.90
CA ARG A 203 -9.63 1.22 29.87
C ARG A 203 -8.82 2.49 30.15
N GLU A 204 -8.60 2.80 31.41
CA GLU A 204 -7.95 4.02 31.92
C GLU A 204 -6.43 3.98 31.74
N ALA A 205 -5.83 2.79 31.70
CA ALA A 205 -4.42 2.58 31.38
C ALA A 205 -4.19 2.51 29.86
N SER A 206 -3.08 3.05 29.40
CA SER A 206 -2.75 3.06 27.97
C SER A 206 -1.30 2.66 27.70
N TYR A 207 -1.11 1.85 26.68
CA TYR A 207 0.16 1.46 26.08
C TYR A 207 0.31 2.17 24.74
N PHE A 208 1.46 2.81 24.48
CA PHE A 208 1.77 3.53 23.26
C PHE A 208 2.84 2.77 22.48
N TYR A 209 2.40 1.99 21.49
CA TYR A 209 3.26 1.24 20.59
C TYR A 209 3.88 2.18 19.57
N PHE A 210 5.19 2.31 19.56
CA PHE A 210 5.91 3.19 18.66
C PHE A 210 6.23 2.49 17.34
N ARG A 211 5.67 3.02 16.25
CA ARG A 211 5.93 2.53 14.90
C ARG A 211 7.07 3.29 14.26
N HIS A 212 8.20 2.65 14.12
CA HIS A 212 9.38 3.17 13.44
C HIS A 212 9.93 2.15 12.41
N SER A 213 10.82 2.62 11.52
CA SER A 213 11.33 1.81 10.40
C SER A 213 12.24 0.65 10.82
N GLY A 214 12.80 0.67 12.03
CA GLY A 214 13.65 -0.38 12.61
C GLY A 214 12.91 -1.44 13.43
N ALA A 215 11.58 -1.33 13.60
CA ALA A 215 10.82 -2.29 14.40
C ALA A 215 10.86 -3.71 13.80
N THR A 216 10.99 -4.73 14.65
CA THR A 216 11.03 -6.14 14.24
C THR A 216 9.80 -6.56 13.42
N THR A 217 8.62 -5.98 13.73
CA THR A 217 7.39 -6.19 12.96
C THR A 217 7.44 -5.62 11.53
N ALA A 218 8.33 -4.68 11.24
CA ALA A 218 8.51 -4.13 9.89
C ALA A 218 9.28 -5.10 8.97
N SER A 219 10.19 -5.89 9.52
CA SER A 219 10.95 -6.94 8.79
C SER A 219 10.19 -8.27 8.73
N GLY A 220 9.27 -8.52 9.67
CA GLY A 220 8.52 -9.78 9.82
C GLY A 220 7.41 -10.03 8.79
N ASN A 221 7.19 -9.17 7.81
CA ASN A 221 6.14 -9.34 6.79
C ASN A 221 6.62 -10.07 5.52
N HIS A 222 7.68 -10.89 5.61
CA HIS A 222 8.10 -11.69 4.47
C HIS A 222 7.16 -12.90 4.30
N PRO A 223 6.54 -13.11 3.12
CA PRO A 223 5.54 -14.16 2.92
C PRO A 223 6.04 -15.55 3.28
N TYR A 224 7.21 -15.94 2.80
CA TYR A 224 7.80 -17.26 3.06
C TYR A 224 8.19 -17.45 4.53
N TYR A 225 8.88 -16.46 5.12
CA TYR A 225 9.32 -16.53 6.51
C TYR A 225 8.14 -16.55 7.49
N CYS A 226 7.18 -15.63 7.30
CA CYS A 226 6.01 -15.56 8.15
C CYS A 226 5.09 -16.76 8.02
N PHE A 227 4.97 -17.37 6.85
CA PHE A 227 4.01 -18.43 6.60
C PHE A 227 4.34 -19.68 7.39
N ASP A 228 5.58 -20.19 7.30
CA ASP A 228 5.98 -21.41 8.00
C ASP A 228 6.02 -21.24 9.53
N HIS A 229 6.45 -20.08 10.01
CA HIS A 229 6.40 -19.78 11.45
C HIS A 229 4.96 -19.72 11.98
N PHE A 230 4.01 -19.15 11.20
CA PHE A 230 2.60 -19.16 11.59
C PHE A 230 1.96 -20.54 11.51
N LEU A 231 2.34 -21.37 10.56
CA LEU A 231 1.87 -22.75 10.53
C LEU A 231 2.35 -23.55 11.74
N TYR A 232 3.58 -23.31 12.18
CA TYR A 232 4.07 -23.91 13.43
C TYR A 232 3.29 -23.43 14.66
N PHE A 233 3.01 -22.13 14.74
CA PHE A 233 2.13 -21.57 15.77
C PHE A 233 0.72 -22.18 15.71
N PHE A 234 0.13 -22.37 14.54
CA PHE A 234 -1.19 -22.99 14.37
C PHE A 234 -1.19 -24.46 14.79
N GLN A 235 -0.14 -25.18 14.46
CA GLN A 235 0.04 -26.55 14.91
C GLN A 235 0.09 -26.61 16.45
N LEU A 236 0.96 -25.82 17.04
CA LEU A 236 1.12 -25.77 18.49
C LEU A 236 -0.20 -25.40 19.21
N LEU A 237 -0.90 -24.37 18.71
CA LEU A 237 -2.19 -23.95 19.23
C LEU A 237 -3.23 -25.07 19.12
N SER A 238 -3.28 -25.75 17.97
CA SER A 238 -4.23 -26.84 17.71
C SER A 238 -3.95 -28.07 18.59
N ASP A 239 -2.67 -28.39 18.80
CA ASP A 239 -2.28 -29.54 19.60
C ASP A 239 -2.53 -29.29 21.11
N THR A 240 -2.29 -28.03 21.55
CA THR A 240 -2.43 -27.66 22.98
C THR A 240 -3.91 -27.55 23.40
N TYR A 241 -4.78 -27.01 22.55
CA TYR A 241 -6.18 -26.71 22.92
C TYR A 241 -7.20 -27.61 22.22
N ARG A 242 -6.78 -28.81 21.80
CA ARG A 242 -7.71 -29.84 21.29
C ARG A 242 -8.50 -30.47 22.41
N LEU A 243 -9.81 -30.44 22.28
CA LEU A 243 -10.75 -31.05 23.26
C LEU A 243 -10.78 -32.59 23.11
N PRO A 244 -11.26 -33.31 24.16
CA PRO A 244 -11.34 -34.77 24.10
C PRO A 244 -12.23 -35.31 22.95
N ASP A 245 -13.18 -34.54 22.46
CA ASP A 245 -14.04 -34.88 21.32
C ASP A 245 -13.38 -34.62 19.96
N GLY A 246 -12.11 -34.15 19.94
CA GLY A 246 -11.33 -33.88 18.76
C GLY A 246 -11.52 -32.46 18.19
N ARG A 247 -12.48 -31.68 18.69
CA ARG A 247 -12.67 -30.27 18.29
C ARG A 247 -11.60 -29.37 18.93
N LEU A 248 -11.38 -28.21 18.32
CA LEU A 248 -10.53 -27.16 18.90
C LEU A 248 -11.37 -26.30 19.87
N ASP A 249 -10.78 -25.88 20.99
CA ASP A 249 -11.43 -24.92 21.90
C ASP A 249 -11.83 -23.64 21.17
N ARG A 250 -13.00 -23.07 21.47
CA ARG A 250 -13.57 -21.96 20.72
C ARG A 250 -12.73 -20.66 20.79
N VAL A 251 -12.04 -20.41 21.92
CA VAL A 251 -11.13 -19.27 22.07
C VAL A 251 -9.92 -19.47 21.18
N ALA A 252 -9.39 -20.70 21.10
CA ALA A 252 -8.30 -21.05 20.20
C ALA A 252 -8.73 -20.96 18.73
N GLN A 253 -9.96 -21.36 18.39
CA GLN A 253 -10.53 -21.14 17.04
C GLN A 253 -10.56 -19.64 16.66
N ALA A 254 -11.00 -18.78 17.58
CA ALA A 254 -11.07 -17.33 17.36
C ALA A 254 -9.67 -16.71 17.17
N LEU A 255 -8.68 -17.15 17.94
CA LEU A 255 -7.28 -16.72 17.82
C LEU A 255 -6.67 -17.17 16.48
N LEU A 256 -6.93 -18.40 16.08
CA LEU A 256 -6.51 -18.96 14.80
C LEU A 256 -7.09 -18.15 13.63
N LEU A 257 -8.42 -17.92 13.64
CA LEU A 257 -9.14 -17.12 12.64
C LEU A 257 -8.61 -15.68 12.56
N TYR A 258 -8.31 -15.05 13.70
CA TYR A 258 -7.72 -13.72 13.76
C TYR A 258 -6.39 -13.65 13.02
N ASN A 259 -5.52 -14.62 13.24
CA ASN A 259 -4.23 -14.70 12.57
C ASN A 259 -4.35 -14.97 11.06
N PHE A 260 -5.26 -15.84 10.65
CA PHE A 260 -5.60 -16.04 9.23
C PHE A 260 -6.00 -14.74 8.55
N ASN A 261 -6.93 -14.01 9.15
CA ASN A 261 -7.43 -12.77 8.58
C ASN A 261 -6.31 -11.73 8.40
N TRP A 262 -5.38 -11.64 9.36
CA TRP A 262 -4.22 -10.76 9.22
C TRP A 262 -3.22 -11.22 8.15
N ARG A 263 -3.05 -12.54 7.95
CA ARG A 263 -2.20 -13.06 6.88
C ARG A 263 -2.79 -12.72 5.51
N LEU A 264 -4.10 -12.85 5.34
CA LEU A 264 -4.77 -12.39 4.11
C LEU A 264 -4.60 -10.89 3.91
N LYS A 265 -4.79 -10.07 4.95
CA LYS A 265 -4.62 -8.60 4.90
C LYS A 265 -3.17 -8.16 4.65
N GLY A 266 -2.19 -8.99 5.00
CA GLY A 266 -0.77 -8.72 4.89
C GLY A 266 -0.09 -9.25 3.63
N ASP A 267 -0.84 -9.69 2.61
CA ASP A 267 -0.34 -10.23 1.35
C ASP A 267 0.48 -11.53 1.47
N VAL A 268 0.38 -12.27 2.58
CA VAL A 268 1.17 -13.49 2.77
C VAL A 268 0.75 -14.58 1.79
N LEU A 269 -0.53 -14.65 1.45
CA LEU A 269 -1.09 -15.57 0.45
C LEU A 269 -1.38 -14.88 -0.88
N TYR A 270 -0.44 -14.12 -1.36
CA TYR A 270 -0.59 -13.46 -2.65
C TYR A 270 0.05 -14.31 -3.74
N PRO A 271 -0.66 -14.72 -4.81
CA PRO A 271 -0.14 -15.64 -5.84
C PRO A 271 1.17 -15.23 -6.48
N TYR A 272 1.49 -13.94 -6.47
CA TYR A 272 2.77 -13.43 -6.97
C TYR A 272 3.99 -13.89 -6.18
N HIS A 273 3.79 -14.37 -4.93
CA HIS A 273 4.89 -14.83 -4.08
C HIS A 273 5.26 -16.29 -4.32
N TYR A 274 4.43 -17.02 -5.07
CA TYR A 274 4.52 -18.46 -5.21
C TYR A 274 4.47 -18.88 -6.69
N ASP A 275 5.06 -20.01 -7.05
CA ASP A 275 4.62 -20.70 -8.24
C ASP A 275 3.22 -21.31 -8.03
N ALA A 276 2.59 -21.81 -9.10
CA ALA A 276 1.22 -22.33 -9.02
C ALA A 276 1.08 -23.53 -8.08
N ALA A 277 2.06 -24.43 -8.04
CA ALA A 277 2.04 -25.63 -7.20
C ALA A 277 2.32 -25.28 -5.73
N GLU A 278 3.26 -24.39 -5.48
CA GLU A 278 3.55 -23.86 -4.14
C GLU A 278 2.35 -23.12 -3.57
N PHE A 279 1.65 -22.32 -4.39
CA PHE A 279 0.46 -21.60 -3.95
C PHE A 279 -0.69 -22.54 -3.57
N GLU A 280 -0.97 -23.56 -4.38
CA GLU A 280 -1.97 -24.57 -4.05
C GLU A 280 -1.60 -25.33 -2.77
N HIS A 281 -0.35 -25.70 -2.60
CA HIS A 281 0.13 -26.38 -1.39
C HIS A 281 -0.03 -25.48 -0.15
N ALA A 282 0.29 -24.20 -0.25
CA ALA A 282 0.09 -23.23 0.82
C ALA A 282 -1.40 -23.09 1.20
N VAL A 283 -2.27 -23.01 0.20
CA VAL A 283 -3.73 -22.95 0.40
C VAL A 283 -4.26 -24.22 1.05
N ASP A 284 -3.76 -25.41 0.65
CA ASP A 284 -4.20 -26.70 1.22
C ASP A 284 -3.79 -26.83 2.69
N ARG A 285 -2.58 -26.41 3.05
CA ARG A 285 -2.13 -26.35 4.46
C ARG A 285 -3.02 -25.46 5.31
N LEU A 286 -3.40 -24.29 4.79
CA LEU A 286 -4.36 -23.43 5.49
C LEU A 286 -5.77 -24.00 5.58
N ARG A 287 -6.23 -24.70 4.55
CA ARG A 287 -7.54 -25.34 4.54
C ARG A 287 -7.69 -26.35 5.70
N TYR A 288 -6.63 -27.08 6.04
CA TYR A 288 -6.64 -27.96 7.20
C TYR A 288 -6.99 -27.18 8.48
N TYR A 289 -6.28 -26.07 8.74
CA TYR A 289 -6.50 -25.30 9.96
C TYR A 289 -7.83 -24.55 9.98
N ILE A 290 -8.26 -23.98 8.83
CA ILE A 290 -9.57 -23.31 8.79
C ILE A 290 -10.72 -24.33 8.97
N GLY A 291 -10.50 -25.58 8.60
CA GLY A 291 -11.44 -26.68 8.86
C GLY A 291 -11.63 -26.99 10.35
N LEU A 292 -10.69 -26.56 11.23
CA LEU A 292 -10.82 -26.66 12.69
C LEU A 292 -11.64 -25.52 13.31
N VAL A 293 -12.04 -24.50 12.52
CA VAL A 293 -12.81 -23.36 12.99
C VAL A 293 -14.29 -23.56 12.65
N ASP A 294 -15.15 -23.52 13.65
CA ASP A 294 -16.60 -23.64 13.47
C ASP A 294 -17.16 -22.44 12.69
N ASP A 295 -18.20 -22.64 11.89
CA ASP A 295 -18.78 -21.58 11.05
C ASP A 295 -19.28 -20.40 11.85
N ASP A 296 -19.91 -20.66 13.01
CA ASP A 296 -20.43 -19.60 13.87
C ASP A 296 -19.30 -18.74 14.48
N VAL A 297 -18.10 -19.26 14.68
CA VAL A 297 -16.90 -18.50 15.08
C VAL A 297 -16.45 -17.59 13.95
N ILE A 298 -16.50 -18.08 12.69
CA ILE A 298 -16.19 -17.25 11.52
C ILE A 298 -17.21 -16.12 11.38
N LEU A 299 -18.50 -16.46 11.44
CA LEU A 299 -19.60 -15.53 11.23
C LEU A 299 -19.76 -14.49 12.35
N SER A 300 -19.42 -14.84 13.60
CA SER A 300 -19.47 -13.91 14.74
C SER A 300 -18.24 -13.02 14.88
N SER A 301 -17.20 -13.22 14.07
CA SER A 301 -15.95 -12.47 14.21
C SER A 301 -16.10 -10.99 13.84
N PRO A 302 -15.84 -10.06 14.75
CA PRO A 302 -15.94 -8.62 14.48
C PRO A 302 -14.74 -8.08 13.69
N HIS A 303 -13.71 -8.90 13.46
CA HIS A 303 -12.45 -8.53 12.80
C HIS A 303 -12.40 -8.94 11.33
N VAL A 304 -13.26 -9.86 10.92
CA VAL A 304 -13.33 -10.42 9.57
C VAL A 304 -14.41 -9.70 8.78
N ASP A 305 -14.09 -9.21 7.59
CA ASP A 305 -15.12 -8.62 6.73
C ASP A 305 -15.91 -9.70 5.97
N PRO A 306 -17.10 -9.37 5.45
CA PRO A 306 -17.97 -10.36 4.81
C PRO A 306 -17.33 -11.13 3.65
N PHE A 307 -16.43 -10.53 2.88
CA PHE A 307 -15.76 -11.23 1.78
C PHE A 307 -14.72 -12.24 2.29
N HIS A 308 -13.97 -11.90 3.35
CA HIS A 308 -13.08 -12.84 4.00
C HIS A 308 -13.85 -13.96 4.71
N MET A 309 -14.98 -13.65 5.33
CA MET A 309 -15.86 -14.70 5.89
C MET A 309 -16.25 -15.70 4.80
N ASN A 310 -16.76 -15.22 3.67
CA ASN A 310 -17.13 -16.08 2.53
C ASN A 310 -15.93 -16.90 2.03
N TYR A 311 -14.75 -16.29 1.95
CA TYR A 311 -13.55 -16.99 1.53
C TYR A 311 -13.20 -18.15 2.47
N PHE A 312 -13.21 -17.93 3.79
CA PHE A 312 -12.93 -18.97 4.78
C PHE A 312 -13.97 -20.08 4.74
N LEU A 313 -15.26 -19.75 4.65
CA LEU A 313 -16.34 -20.74 4.55
C LEU A 313 -16.19 -21.60 3.29
N ARG A 314 -15.90 -20.99 2.15
CA ARG A 314 -15.65 -21.71 0.89
C ARG A 314 -14.38 -22.57 0.93
N MET A 315 -13.34 -22.17 1.67
CA MET A 315 -12.12 -22.98 1.85
C MET A 315 -12.43 -24.32 2.53
N LYS A 316 -13.44 -24.40 3.39
CA LYS A 316 -13.84 -25.64 4.07
C LYS A 316 -14.45 -26.67 3.09
N ARG A 317 -14.90 -26.22 1.91
CA ARG A 317 -15.55 -27.06 0.87
C ARG A 317 -16.82 -27.76 1.37
N GLU A 318 -17.47 -27.24 2.40
CA GLU A 318 -18.76 -27.74 2.85
C GLU A 318 -19.85 -27.39 1.83
N PRO A 319 -20.86 -28.27 1.65
CA PRO A 319 -21.98 -27.99 0.76
C PRO A 319 -22.81 -26.81 1.29
N TYR A 320 -23.21 -25.94 0.39
CA TYR A 320 -24.09 -24.81 0.71
C TYR A 320 -25.27 -24.77 -0.26
N GLN A 321 -26.34 -24.13 0.17
CA GLN A 321 -27.54 -23.88 -0.61
C GLN A 321 -27.80 -22.40 -0.67
N ILE A 322 -28.45 -21.97 -1.74
CA ILE A 322 -28.87 -20.58 -1.88
C ILE A 322 -30.39 -20.55 -2.02
N SER A 323 -30.99 -19.67 -1.25
CA SER A 323 -32.41 -19.42 -1.28
C SER A 323 -32.69 -18.01 -1.78
N PHE A 324 -33.65 -17.90 -2.70
CA PHE A 324 -34.08 -16.63 -3.27
C PHE A 324 -35.54 -16.36 -2.83
N GLY A 325 -35.72 -15.42 -1.91
CA GLY A 325 -36.99 -14.85 -1.56
C GLY A 325 -37.36 -13.66 -2.46
N PRO A 326 -38.60 -13.12 -2.31
CA PRO A 326 -39.07 -12.00 -3.12
C PRO A 326 -38.34 -10.68 -2.82
N LYS A 327 -37.72 -10.55 -1.65
CA LYS A 327 -37.00 -9.33 -1.20
C LYS A 327 -35.59 -9.58 -0.67
N ARG A 328 -35.20 -10.84 -0.44
CA ARG A 328 -33.94 -11.23 0.16
C ARG A 328 -33.40 -12.47 -0.52
N PHE A 329 -32.09 -12.57 -0.53
CA PHE A 329 -31.37 -13.77 -0.93
C PHE A 329 -30.40 -14.18 0.18
N ALA A 330 -30.22 -15.47 0.34
CA ALA A 330 -29.42 -16.02 1.41
C ALA A 330 -28.58 -17.20 0.93
N VAL A 331 -27.37 -17.31 1.49
CA VAL A 331 -26.46 -18.45 1.35
C VAL A 331 -26.35 -19.12 2.71
N HIS A 332 -26.58 -20.40 2.79
CA HIS A 332 -26.54 -21.15 4.04
C HIS A 332 -25.96 -22.56 3.85
N SER A 333 -25.23 -23.03 4.86
CA SER A 333 -24.94 -24.46 5.06
C SER A 333 -26.14 -25.14 5.72
N GLU A 334 -26.01 -26.43 6.02
CA GLU A 334 -27.06 -27.14 6.74
C GLU A 334 -27.41 -26.53 8.11
N ALA A 335 -26.41 -25.99 8.81
CA ALA A 335 -26.54 -25.46 10.16
C ALA A 335 -26.49 -23.93 10.27
N ASN A 336 -25.89 -23.20 9.31
CA ASN A 336 -25.55 -21.80 9.47
C ASN A 336 -25.96 -20.95 8.27
N LEU A 337 -26.44 -19.74 8.57
CA LEU A 337 -26.71 -18.67 7.59
C LEU A 337 -25.43 -17.88 7.31
N TRP A 338 -24.85 -18.03 6.10
CA TRP A 338 -23.60 -17.39 5.74
C TRP A 338 -23.78 -15.97 5.20
N VAL A 339 -24.77 -15.78 4.32
CA VAL A 339 -25.09 -14.49 3.72
C VAL A 339 -26.60 -14.31 3.78
N ASP A 340 -27.06 -13.13 4.19
CA ASP A 340 -28.46 -12.73 4.16
C ASP A 340 -28.54 -11.28 3.71
N GLU A 341 -28.85 -11.05 2.44
CA GLU A 341 -28.85 -9.75 1.82
C GLU A 341 -30.18 -9.45 1.11
N ASP A 342 -30.52 -8.16 1.08
CA ASP A 342 -31.73 -7.67 0.41
C ASP A 342 -31.39 -6.77 -0.79
N ARG A 343 -30.13 -6.43 -0.98
CA ARG A 343 -29.69 -5.48 -2.02
C ARG A 343 -28.19 -5.54 -2.28
N GLY A 344 -27.77 -5.04 -3.45
CA GLY A 344 -26.37 -4.78 -3.77
C GLY A 344 -25.90 -3.40 -3.29
N GLU A 345 -24.59 -3.22 -3.08
CA GLU A 345 -23.98 -1.93 -2.76
C GLU A 345 -23.25 -1.37 -3.98
N LEU A 346 -23.67 -0.20 -4.46
CA LEU A 346 -22.96 0.55 -5.49
C LEU A 346 -22.15 1.68 -4.84
N VAL A 347 -20.87 1.70 -5.10
CA VAL A 347 -19.95 2.75 -4.62
C VAL A 347 -19.52 3.59 -5.80
N PHE A 348 -20.08 4.78 -5.94
CA PHE A 348 -19.75 5.69 -7.03
C PHE A 348 -18.44 6.43 -6.75
N ARG A 349 -17.54 6.41 -7.72
CA ARG A 349 -16.25 7.09 -7.70
C ARG A 349 -16.28 8.39 -8.49
N LYS A 350 -16.93 8.39 -9.64
CA LYS A 350 -17.16 9.57 -10.48
C LYS A 350 -18.65 9.71 -10.76
N THR A 351 -19.12 10.94 -10.67
CA THR A 351 -20.53 11.31 -10.96
C THR A 351 -20.51 12.65 -11.65
N ARG A 352 -20.63 12.66 -12.99
CA ARG A 352 -20.47 13.87 -13.81
C ARG A 352 -21.68 14.09 -14.68
N LEU A 353 -22.17 15.34 -14.72
CA LEU A 353 -23.27 15.75 -15.59
C LEU A 353 -22.73 16.55 -16.78
N ARG A 354 -22.80 15.98 -17.99
CA ARG A 354 -22.22 16.54 -19.21
C ARG A 354 -23.24 16.55 -20.34
N GLY A 355 -23.58 17.73 -20.91
CA GLY A 355 -24.34 17.85 -22.17
C GLY A 355 -25.65 17.07 -22.20
N GLY A 356 -26.38 16.99 -21.06
CA GLY A 356 -27.60 16.18 -20.96
C GLY A 356 -27.38 14.71 -20.69
N THR A 357 -26.13 14.29 -20.37
CA THR A 357 -25.77 12.91 -20.01
C THR A 357 -25.21 12.86 -18.59
N LEU A 358 -25.68 11.91 -17.77
CA LEU A 358 -25.14 11.58 -16.47
C LEU A 358 -24.12 10.44 -16.61
N HIS A 359 -22.85 10.76 -16.44
CA HIS A 359 -21.77 9.77 -16.40
C HIS A 359 -21.55 9.26 -14.97
N LEU A 360 -21.61 7.95 -14.80
CA LEU A 360 -21.42 7.26 -13.52
C LEU A 360 -20.32 6.21 -13.66
N GLU A 361 -19.35 6.24 -12.75
CA GLU A 361 -18.26 5.24 -12.68
C GLU A 361 -18.09 4.82 -11.23
N GLY A 362 -17.95 3.52 -11.00
CA GLY A 362 -17.79 2.98 -9.66
C GLY A 362 -17.63 1.47 -9.64
N PHE A 363 -18.01 0.89 -8.52
CA PHE A 363 -17.97 -0.57 -8.36
C PHE A 363 -19.14 -1.08 -7.54
N LEU A 364 -19.58 -2.28 -7.89
CA LEU A 364 -20.57 -3.07 -7.17
C LEU A 364 -19.85 -3.89 -6.11
N LYS A 365 -20.32 -3.82 -4.87
CA LYS A 365 -19.97 -4.68 -3.75
C LYS A 365 -21.18 -5.56 -3.43
N CYS A 366 -21.03 -6.84 -3.60
CA CYS A 366 -22.04 -7.80 -3.21
C CYS A 366 -21.35 -9.11 -2.80
N PRO A 367 -21.29 -9.44 -1.50
CA PRO A 367 -20.68 -10.67 -1.00
C PRO A 367 -21.24 -11.95 -1.63
N ALA A 368 -22.50 -11.94 -2.01
CA ALA A 368 -23.13 -13.08 -2.73
C ALA A 368 -22.47 -13.37 -4.09
N SER A 369 -21.73 -12.42 -4.68
CA SER A 369 -20.97 -12.65 -5.92
C SER A 369 -19.83 -13.67 -5.79
N ASP A 370 -19.48 -14.04 -4.57
CA ASP A 370 -18.57 -15.15 -4.30
C ASP A 370 -19.18 -16.51 -4.57
N PHE A 371 -20.50 -16.59 -4.58
CA PHE A 371 -21.27 -17.83 -4.72
C PHE A 371 -22.06 -17.91 -6.03
N TYR A 372 -22.36 -16.75 -6.66
CA TYR A 372 -23.20 -16.60 -7.84
C TYR A 372 -22.70 -15.57 -8.83
N ASP A 373 -23.06 -15.79 -10.09
CA ASP A 373 -22.95 -14.78 -11.12
C ASP A 373 -23.97 -13.66 -10.90
N ILE A 374 -23.48 -12.42 -10.86
CA ILE A 374 -24.29 -11.24 -10.67
C ILE A 374 -24.30 -10.40 -11.93
N SER A 375 -25.48 -9.96 -12.35
CA SER A 375 -25.64 -8.94 -13.37
C SER A 375 -26.15 -7.64 -12.78
N LEU A 376 -25.67 -6.51 -13.34
CA LEU A 376 -26.14 -5.17 -12.97
C LEU A 376 -27.02 -4.62 -14.10
N TYR A 377 -28.16 -4.07 -13.73
CA TYR A 377 -29.10 -3.46 -14.65
C TYR A 377 -29.37 -2.01 -14.29
N LEU A 378 -29.37 -1.15 -15.29
CA LEU A 378 -29.84 0.22 -15.23
C LEU A 378 -31.34 0.23 -15.51
N LYS A 379 -32.10 0.81 -14.60
CA LYS A 379 -33.54 0.99 -14.70
C LYS A 379 -33.87 2.46 -14.90
N LEU A 380 -34.54 2.74 -15.98
CA LEU A 380 -35.01 4.07 -16.35
C LEU A 380 -36.52 4.15 -16.22
N ASP A 381 -37.01 5.07 -15.42
CA ASP A 381 -38.44 5.28 -15.14
C ASP A 381 -39.14 3.98 -14.63
N GLN A 382 -40.22 3.57 -15.32
CA GLN A 382 -40.98 2.38 -15.01
C GLN A 382 -40.62 1.20 -15.91
N ASP A 383 -39.48 1.24 -16.62
CA ASP A 383 -39.04 0.15 -17.45
C ASP A 383 -38.86 -1.12 -16.59
N ARG A 384 -39.61 -2.19 -16.93
CA ARG A 384 -39.56 -3.48 -16.22
C ARG A 384 -38.37 -4.34 -16.68
N GLY A 385 -37.85 -4.07 -17.88
CA GLY A 385 -36.75 -4.83 -18.48
C GLY A 385 -35.37 -4.42 -17.96
N GLY A 386 -35.13 -3.11 -17.87
CA GLY A 386 -33.81 -2.52 -17.57
C GLY A 386 -32.75 -2.79 -18.65
N THR A 387 -31.72 -1.97 -18.70
CA THR A 387 -30.59 -2.12 -19.63
C THR A 387 -29.40 -2.76 -18.86
N PRO A 388 -28.79 -3.85 -19.38
CA PRO A 388 -27.64 -4.46 -18.73
C PRO A 388 -26.44 -3.48 -18.74
N VAL A 389 -25.76 -3.39 -17.58
CA VAL A 389 -24.53 -2.62 -17.39
C VAL A 389 -23.37 -3.59 -17.29
N ALA A 390 -22.37 -3.42 -18.15
CA ALA A 390 -21.21 -4.30 -18.15
C ALA A 390 -20.46 -4.22 -16.81
N LEU A 391 -20.21 -5.37 -16.21
CA LEU A 391 -19.40 -5.56 -15.02
C LEU A 391 -18.05 -6.17 -15.41
N THR A 392 -16.97 -5.62 -14.88
CA THR A 392 -15.64 -6.17 -15.04
C THR A 392 -15.04 -6.46 -13.66
N PRO A 393 -14.33 -7.59 -13.48
CA PRO A 393 -13.64 -7.84 -12.23
C PRO A 393 -12.70 -6.69 -11.93
N SER A 394 -12.87 -6.06 -10.77
CA SER A 394 -11.99 -5.01 -10.31
C SER A 394 -10.74 -5.62 -9.71
N ALA A 395 -9.56 -5.05 -10.04
CA ALA A 395 -8.34 -5.35 -9.32
C ALA A 395 -8.31 -4.67 -7.93
N PHE A 396 -9.31 -3.84 -7.62
CA PHE A 396 -9.41 -3.16 -6.34
C PHE A 396 -9.69 -4.15 -5.23
N SER A 397 -8.72 -4.30 -4.34
CA SER A 397 -8.84 -5.03 -3.09
C SER A 397 -8.73 -4.06 -1.91
N ARG A 398 -9.64 -4.18 -0.95
CA ARG A 398 -9.57 -3.37 0.28
C ARG A 398 -8.27 -3.61 1.05
N TYR A 399 -7.66 -4.78 0.92
CA TYR A 399 -6.56 -5.26 1.74
C TYR A 399 -5.32 -5.68 0.95
N LYS A 400 -5.14 -5.34 -0.28
CA LYS A 400 -4.00 -5.78 -1.11
C LYS A 400 -3.89 -7.30 -1.32
N SER A 401 -4.73 -8.09 -0.67
CA SER A 401 -4.51 -9.52 -0.59
C SER A 401 -5.23 -10.30 -1.66
N SER A 402 -4.60 -11.38 -1.93
CA SER A 402 -5.02 -12.60 -2.60
C SER A 402 -6.33 -12.50 -3.37
N VAL A 403 -6.17 -12.73 -4.49
CA VAL A 403 -6.87 -12.99 -5.73
C VAL A 403 -8.35 -13.27 -5.67
N GLU A 404 -8.86 -13.89 -4.64
CA GLU A 404 -10.25 -14.35 -4.64
C GLU A 404 -11.11 -13.69 -3.56
N THR A 405 -10.48 -13.07 -2.59
CA THR A 405 -11.18 -12.32 -1.56
C THR A 405 -11.33 -10.86 -1.96
N ASN A 406 -12.48 -10.25 -1.72
CA ASN A 406 -12.78 -8.84 -2.04
C ASN A 406 -12.92 -8.51 -3.53
N ARG A 407 -13.50 -9.38 -4.32
CA ARG A 407 -13.83 -9.04 -5.70
C ARG A 407 -14.93 -7.99 -5.73
N PHE A 408 -14.55 -6.77 -6.13
CA PHE A 408 -15.50 -5.77 -6.55
C PHE A 408 -15.67 -5.84 -8.07
N TRP A 409 -16.84 -5.47 -8.54
CA TRP A 409 -17.15 -5.44 -9.96
C TRP A 409 -17.20 -4.00 -10.43
N ALA A 410 -16.24 -3.59 -11.22
CA ALA A 410 -16.19 -2.24 -11.78
C ALA A 410 -17.25 -2.06 -12.85
N PHE A 411 -17.86 -0.89 -12.88
CA PHE A 411 -18.80 -0.47 -13.91
C PHE A 411 -18.60 0.97 -14.34
N SER A 412 -18.97 1.29 -15.57
CA SER A 412 -19.05 2.64 -16.11
C SER A 412 -20.24 2.71 -17.04
N CYS A 413 -21.05 3.75 -16.91
CA CYS A 413 -22.19 3.98 -17.80
C CYS A 413 -22.44 5.46 -18.04
N ASP A 414 -22.88 5.77 -19.24
CA ASP A 414 -23.35 7.08 -19.69
C ASP A 414 -24.86 7.04 -19.90
N ILE A 415 -25.60 7.84 -19.16
CA ILE A 415 -27.07 7.83 -19.13
C ILE A 415 -27.58 9.15 -19.72
N PRO A 416 -28.15 9.13 -20.95
CA PRO A 416 -28.87 10.30 -21.47
C PRO A 416 -30.05 10.67 -20.55
N LEU A 417 -30.19 11.95 -20.22
CA LEU A 417 -31.24 12.40 -19.31
C LEU A 417 -32.56 12.73 -20.04
N GLU A 418 -32.51 12.83 -21.37
CA GLU A 418 -33.67 13.22 -22.18
C GLU A 418 -34.76 12.14 -22.11
N GLY A 419 -35.97 12.57 -21.72
CA GLY A 419 -37.12 11.66 -21.62
C GLY A 419 -37.24 10.88 -20.32
N HIS A 420 -36.25 10.95 -19.43
CA HIS A 420 -36.23 10.20 -18.19
C HIS A 420 -36.48 11.08 -16.97
N THR A 421 -37.19 10.54 -15.97
CA THR A 421 -37.50 11.20 -14.69
C THR A 421 -36.90 10.49 -13.50
N HIS A 422 -36.59 9.20 -13.63
CA HIS A 422 -36.01 8.40 -12.55
C HIS A 422 -34.96 7.41 -13.08
N ILE A 423 -33.84 7.30 -12.36
CA ILE A 423 -32.72 6.42 -12.66
C ILE A 423 -32.42 5.59 -11.42
N ALA A 424 -32.46 4.29 -11.54
CA ALA A 424 -32.09 3.35 -10.48
C ALA A 424 -31.24 2.22 -11.03
N PHE A 425 -30.65 1.43 -10.14
CA PHE A 425 -29.92 0.21 -10.49
C PHE A 425 -30.45 -0.97 -9.70
N GLU A 426 -30.49 -2.12 -10.34
CA GLU A 426 -30.86 -3.40 -9.74
C GLU A 426 -29.77 -4.44 -10.01
N ILE A 427 -29.51 -5.33 -9.06
CA ILE A 427 -28.72 -6.54 -9.30
C ILE A 427 -29.65 -7.68 -9.68
N GLU A 428 -29.18 -8.58 -10.53
CA GLU A 428 -29.90 -9.81 -10.88
C GLU A 428 -29.10 -11.05 -10.46
N LEU A 429 -29.77 -11.94 -9.76
CA LEU A 429 -29.27 -13.23 -9.33
C LEU A 429 -30.34 -14.29 -9.70
N GLU A 430 -29.97 -15.30 -10.49
CA GLU A 430 -30.86 -16.37 -10.94
C GLU A 430 -32.22 -15.86 -11.51
N GLY A 431 -32.15 -14.81 -12.34
CA GLY A 431 -33.35 -14.21 -12.96
C GLY A 431 -34.25 -13.41 -12.01
N ARG A 432 -33.84 -13.20 -10.76
CA ARG A 432 -34.52 -12.35 -9.77
C ARG A 432 -33.79 -11.06 -9.54
N ARG A 433 -34.51 -9.96 -9.45
CA ARG A 433 -33.97 -8.64 -9.29
C ARG A 433 -34.12 -8.09 -7.90
N TYR A 434 -33.06 -7.49 -7.38
CA TYR A 434 -32.97 -6.86 -6.07
C TYR A 434 -32.48 -5.43 -6.21
N PRO A 435 -32.96 -4.49 -5.39
CA PRO A 435 -32.54 -3.10 -5.43
C PRO A 435 -31.09 -2.93 -5.04
N THR A 436 -30.55 -1.73 -5.29
CA THR A 436 -29.22 -1.34 -4.84
C THR A 436 -29.25 -0.13 -3.92
N ARG A 437 -28.25 -0.03 -3.04
CA ARG A 437 -27.99 1.15 -2.21
C ARG A 437 -26.72 1.83 -2.64
N TYR A 438 -26.66 3.17 -2.53
CA TYR A 438 -25.59 3.97 -3.09
C TYR A 438 -24.69 4.55 -2.02
N TYR A 439 -23.39 4.42 -2.27
CA TYR A 439 -22.33 5.07 -1.53
C TYR A 439 -21.50 5.93 -2.46
N PHE A 440 -20.81 6.94 -1.92
CA PHE A 440 -20.01 7.88 -2.69
C PHE A 440 -18.64 8.01 -2.07
N THR A 441 -17.60 7.88 -2.88
CA THR A 441 -16.24 8.18 -2.43
C THR A 441 -16.07 9.69 -2.22
N VAL A 442 -15.00 10.07 -1.53
CA VAL A 442 -14.66 11.49 -1.32
C VAL A 442 -14.39 12.27 -2.61
N ARG A 443 -14.22 11.57 -3.72
CA ARG A 443 -13.96 12.14 -5.06
C ARG A 443 -15.23 12.36 -5.88
N ALA A 444 -16.33 11.72 -5.56
CA ALA A 444 -17.58 11.87 -6.27
C ALA A 444 -18.20 13.26 -6.01
N ALA A 445 -18.84 13.85 -7.03
CA ALA A 445 -19.56 15.12 -6.88
C ALA A 445 -20.79 14.98 -5.99
N PHE A 446 -21.51 13.87 -6.08
CA PHE A 446 -22.61 13.54 -5.18
C PHE A 446 -22.14 13.03 -3.82
N GLY A 447 -22.98 13.14 -2.81
CA GLY A 447 -22.75 12.62 -1.48
C GLY A 447 -23.63 13.28 -0.41
N LYS A 448 -23.41 12.98 0.88
CA LYS A 448 -24.18 13.54 2.00
C LYS A 448 -24.27 15.08 1.99
N LYS A 449 -23.20 15.76 1.53
CA LYS A 449 -23.10 17.23 1.46
C LYS A 449 -23.56 17.83 0.13
N GLN A 450 -23.73 17.03 -0.91
CA GLN A 450 -24.10 17.46 -2.25
C GLN A 450 -25.09 16.46 -2.85
N ARG A 451 -26.40 16.74 -2.68
CA ARG A 451 -27.47 15.84 -3.14
C ARG A 451 -28.05 16.24 -4.51
N LYS A 452 -27.65 17.37 -5.07
CA LYS A 452 -28.17 17.92 -6.33
C LYS A 452 -27.03 18.35 -7.24
N LEU A 453 -27.13 17.99 -8.50
CA LEU A 453 -26.31 18.56 -9.58
C LEU A 453 -27.22 19.21 -10.62
N MET A 454 -26.75 20.33 -11.20
CA MET A 454 -27.52 21.04 -12.22
C MET A 454 -26.59 21.49 -13.34
N LYS A 455 -26.96 21.21 -14.59
CA LYS A 455 -26.26 21.65 -15.79
C LYS A 455 -27.28 22.11 -16.85
N GLY A 456 -27.18 23.39 -17.28
CA GLY A 456 -28.23 23.95 -18.11
C GLY A 456 -29.58 23.90 -17.38
N HIS A 457 -30.56 23.32 -18.02
CA HIS A 457 -31.92 23.13 -17.51
C HIS A 457 -32.11 21.76 -16.76
N ASP A 458 -31.15 20.86 -16.84
CA ASP A 458 -31.24 19.55 -16.23
C ASP A 458 -30.80 19.59 -14.76
N LEU A 459 -31.67 19.12 -13.87
CA LEU A 459 -31.43 18.91 -12.45
C LEU A 459 -31.47 17.42 -12.16
N VAL A 460 -30.39 16.91 -11.57
CA VAL A 460 -30.33 15.53 -11.05
C VAL A 460 -30.22 15.61 -9.55
N GLU A 461 -31.10 14.93 -8.85
CA GLU A 461 -31.19 14.87 -7.39
C GLU A 461 -31.05 13.42 -6.91
N LEU A 462 -30.30 13.19 -5.84
CA LEU A 462 -30.20 11.89 -5.16
C LEU A 462 -31.49 11.58 -4.40
N ASP A 463 -32.07 10.42 -4.68
CA ASP A 463 -33.19 9.88 -3.93
C ASP A 463 -32.72 9.31 -2.60
N PHE A 464 -33.34 9.73 -1.53
CA PHE A 464 -32.97 9.36 -0.17
C PHE A 464 -34.15 8.75 0.56
N ASP A 465 -34.02 7.47 0.92
CA ASP A 465 -34.98 6.81 1.80
C ASP A 465 -34.70 7.23 3.26
N LYS A 466 -35.66 7.95 3.85
CA LYS A 466 -35.52 8.47 5.21
C LYS A 466 -35.68 7.38 6.28
N LYS A 467 -36.35 6.29 5.97
CA LYS A 467 -36.60 5.19 6.95
C LYS A 467 -35.31 4.36 7.11
N GLU A 468 -34.65 4.07 6.02
CA GLU A 468 -33.43 3.26 6.00
C GLU A 468 -32.14 4.09 5.99
N GLU A 469 -32.26 5.43 5.87
CA GLU A 469 -31.11 6.38 5.78
C GLU A 469 -30.14 6.07 4.64
N ILE A 470 -30.63 5.58 3.50
CA ILE A 470 -29.84 5.20 2.34
C ILE A 470 -30.20 5.99 1.09
N PHE A 471 -29.26 6.06 0.13
CA PHE A 471 -29.54 6.55 -1.22
C PHE A 471 -29.86 5.37 -2.13
N THR A 472 -30.89 5.53 -3.00
CA THR A 472 -31.45 4.42 -3.80
C THR A 472 -31.60 4.72 -5.27
N GLY A 473 -31.46 5.99 -5.71
CA GLY A 473 -31.71 6.40 -7.09
C GLY A 473 -31.34 7.83 -7.36
N PHE A 474 -31.68 8.26 -8.56
CA PHE A 474 -31.59 9.65 -9.00
C PHE A 474 -32.91 10.07 -9.64
N THR A 475 -33.45 11.21 -9.21
CA THR A 475 -34.56 11.89 -9.86
C THR A 475 -34.04 12.94 -10.83
N VAL A 476 -34.55 12.94 -12.05
CA VAL A 476 -34.19 13.88 -13.12
C VAL A 476 -35.34 14.82 -13.39
N GLN A 477 -35.05 16.11 -13.46
CA GLN A 477 -36.03 17.18 -13.75
C GLN A 477 -35.47 18.16 -14.77
N LYS A 478 -36.29 18.48 -15.77
CA LYS A 478 -35.98 19.57 -16.70
C LYS A 478 -36.67 20.84 -16.22
N LEU A 479 -35.88 21.78 -15.72
CA LEU A 479 -36.41 23.04 -15.15
C LEU A 479 -36.56 24.12 -16.20
N SER A 480 -37.64 24.92 -16.08
CA SER A 480 -37.87 26.08 -16.95
C SER A 480 -38.39 27.28 -16.14
N GLY A 481 -38.40 28.46 -16.77
CA GLY A 481 -38.95 29.67 -16.19
C GLY A 481 -38.42 29.99 -14.78
N PHE A 482 -39.33 30.35 -13.89
CA PHE A 482 -39.02 30.80 -12.53
C PHE A 482 -38.41 29.66 -11.68
N ALA A 483 -38.84 28.42 -11.88
CA ALA A 483 -38.27 27.25 -11.16
C ALA A 483 -36.79 27.06 -11.47
N PHE A 484 -36.38 27.25 -12.72
CA PHE A 484 -34.96 27.21 -13.12
C PHE A 484 -34.17 28.33 -12.42
N ILE A 485 -34.65 29.55 -12.43
CA ILE A 485 -33.98 30.68 -11.78
C ILE A 485 -33.83 30.47 -10.30
N LEU A 486 -34.89 30.06 -9.63
CA LEU A 486 -34.90 29.80 -8.17
C LEU A 486 -33.91 28.67 -7.79
N GLN A 487 -33.95 27.54 -8.52
CA GLN A 487 -33.06 26.43 -8.24
C GLN A 487 -31.59 26.78 -8.51
N LYS A 488 -31.31 27.51 -9.56
CA LYS A 488 -29.96 28.02 -9.87
C LYS A 488 -29.44 28.90 -8.71
N LEU A 489 -30.24 29.83 -8.19
CA LEU A 489 -29.85 30.69 -7.08
C LEU A 489 -29.61 29.89 -5.80
N LYS A 490 -30.44 28.86 -5.50
CA LYS A 490 -30.24 27.94 -4.37
C LYS A 490 -28.91 27.18 -4.49
N MET A 491 -28.60 26.64 -5.66
CA MET A 491 -27.35 25.94 -5.93
C MET A 491 -26.14 26.88 -5.79
N GLU A 492 -26.22 28.08 -6.32
CA GLU A 492 -25.16 29.08 -6.20
C GLU A 492 -24.91 29.49 -4.74
N ALA A 493 -25.97 29.71 -3.99
CA ALA A 493 -25.87 29.99 -2.55
C ALA A 493 -25.26 28.81 -1.77
N HIS A 494 -25.62 27.57 -2.12
CA HIS A 494 -25.02 26.37 -1.54
C HIS A 494 -23.50 26.30 -1.81
N TYR A 495 -23.07 26.47 -3.05
CA TYR A 495 -21.64 26.47 -3.40
C TYR A 495 -20.87 27.61 -2.73
N LEU A 496 -21.45 28.80 -2.65
CA LEU A 496 -20.86 29.96 -1.97
C LEU A 496 -20.62 29.69 -0.46
N ARG A 497 -21.64 29.14 0.23
CA ARG A 497 -21.55 28.79 1.66
C ARG A 497 -20.52 27.70 1.90
N ARG A 498 -20.42 26.72 0.99
CA ARG A 498 -19.50 25.60 1.12
C ARG A 498 -18.03 26.00 0.94
N ASN A 499 -17.76 26.88 -0.03
CA ASN A 499 -16.40 27.38 -0.31
C ASN A 499 -16.46 28.73 -1.04
N PHE A 500 -16.29 29.83 -0.28
CA PHE A 500 -16.37 31.20 -0.80
C PHE A 500 -15.37 31.45 -1.94
N LYS A 501 -14.08 31.12 -1.75
CA LYS A 501 -13.05 31.29 -2.80
C LYS A 501 -13.30 30.36 -3.99
N GLY A 502 -13.68 29.13 -3.72
CA GLY A 502 -13.96 28.13 -4.74
C GLY A 502 -15.16 28.51 -5.63
N PHE A 503 -16.14 29.21 -5.09
CA PHE A 503 -17.30 29.67 -5.85
C PHE A 503 -16.92 30.56 -7.04
N PHE A 504 -15.98 31.50 -6.88
CA PHE A 504 -15.51 32.34 -7.98
C PHE A 504 -14.78 31.54 -9.07
N TYR A 505 -14.02 30.51 -8.69
CA TYR A 505 -13.43 29.60 -9.67
C TYR A 505 -14.50 28.83 -10.45
N ARG A 506 -15.56 28.36 -9.75
CA ARG A 506 -16.69 27.71 -10.44
C ARG A 506 -17.37 28.63 -11.45
N LYS A 507 -17.55 29.92 -11.13
CA LYS A 507 -18.13 30.91 -12.05
C LYS A 507 -17.26 31.20 -13.29
N ALA A 508 -15.95 31.03 -13.17
CA ALA A 508 -15.00 31.19 -14.27
C ALA A 508 -14.85 29.92 -15.13
N ALA A 509 -15.28 28.74 -14.61
CA ALA A 509 -15.24 27.49 -15.33
C ALA A 509 -16.31 27.45 -16.46
N GLY A 510 -16.04 26.64 -17.49
CA GLY A 510 -17.01 26.42 -18.59
C GLY A 510 -17.10 27.53 -19.64
N LYS A 511 -16.29 28.58 -19.54
CA LYS A 511 -16.21 29.66 -20.56
C LYS A 511 -15.20 29.33 -21.68
N ARG A 512 -15.23 28.09 -22.18
CA ARG A 512 -14.29 27.61 -23.19
C ARG A 512 -14.55 28.31 -24.54
N LYS A 513 -13.51 28.93 -25.09
CA LYS A 513 -13.48 29.36 -26.50
C LYS A 513 -12.55 28.49 -27.35
N HIS A 514 -11.65 27.76 -26.72
CA HIS A 514 -10.62 26.96 -27.37
C HIS A 514 -10.41 25.64 -26.59
N GLU A 515 -9.92 24.66 -27.28
CA GLU A 515 -9.41 23.44 -26.64
C GLU A 515 -8.09 23.75 -25.88
N ILE A 516 -7.96 23.29 -24.65
CA ILE A 516 -6.80 23.57 -23.79
C ILE A 516 -6.19 22.25 -23.32
N TRP A 517 -4.91 22.05 -23.65
CA TRP A 517 -4.12 20.94 -23.13
C TRP A 517 -3.09 21.45 -22.14
N LEU A 518 -2.98 20.77 -20.99
CA LEU A 518 -2.00 21.04 -19.94
C LEU A 518 -0.97 19.93 -19.87
N TYR A 519 0.29 20.29 -19.88
CA TYR A 519 1.43 19.40 -19.80
C TYR A 519 2.11 19.56 -18.44
N ASN A 520 2.43 18.46 -17.77
CA ASN A 520 3.00 18.51 -16.44
C ASN A 520 3.96 17.36 -16.19
N ASP A 521 5.16 17.68 -15.71
CA ASP A 521 6.10 16.75 -15.11
C ASP A 521 6.22 17.05 -13.62
N ARG A 522 6.86 16.15 -12.85
CA ARG A 522 7.09 16.35 -11.43
C ARG A 522 8.05 17.53 -11.18
N HIS A 523 8.02 18.07 -9.95
CA HIS A 523 8.91 19.13 -9.50
C HIS A 523 10.38 18.89 -9.87
N GLY A 524 11.02 19.84 -10.49
CA GLY A 524 12.43 19.78 -10.87
C GLY A 524 12.79 18.83 -12.01
N VAL A 525 11.87 17.99 -12.48
CA VAL A 525 12.12 16.96 -13.51
C VAL A 525 11.67 17.43 -14.89
N ILE A 526 12.41 17.05 -15.93
CA ILE A 526 12.03 17.10 -17.35
C ILE A 526 11.79 15.66 -17.80
N ASP A 527 10.58 15.38 -18.32
CA ASP A 527 10.14 14.03 -18.64
C ASP A 527 9.18 14.02 -19.85
N ASN A 528 8.42 12.94 -20.03
CA ASN A 528 7.58 12.69 -21.20
C ASN A 528 6.63 13.84 -21.56
N ALA A 529 6.06 14.56 -20.58
CA ALA A 529 5.19 15.68 -20.84
C ALA A 529 5.94 16.88 -21.46
N TYR A 530 7.20 17.09 -21.11
CA TYR A 530 8.03 18.11 -21.76
C TYR A 530 8.29 17.77 -23.23
N TYR A 531 8.71 16.54 -23.53
CA TYR A 531 9.01 16.15 -24.92
C TYR A 531 7.76 16.22 -25.78
N GLN A 532 6.61 15.76 -25.29
CA GLN A 532 5.35 15.91 -26.00
C GLN A 532 4.94 17.38 -26.18
N PHE A 533 5.14 18.24 -25.17
CA PHE A 533 4.87 19.67 -25.30
C PHE A 533 5.74 20.32 -26.38
N LYS A 534 7.03 19.97 -26.45
CA LYS A 534 7.95 20.50 -27.48
C LYS A 534 7.51 20.11 -28.87
N HIS A 535 7.13 18.87 -29.10
CA HIS A 535 6.59 18.39 -30.35
C HIS A 535 5.30 19.14 -30.71
N ASP A 536 4.32 19.11 -29.84
CA ASP A 536 2.97 19.63 -30.08
C ASP A 536 2.94 21.15 -30.23
N PHE A 537 3.88 21.87 -29.60
CA PHE A 537 3.99 23.34 -29.68
C PHE A 537 4.28 23.85 -31.11
N GLY A 538 4.92 23.01 -31.91
CA GLY A 538 5.23 23.29 -33.31
C GLY A 538 4.03 23.18 -34.25
N ILE A 539 2.93 22.53 -33.81
CA ILE A 539 1.79 22.18 -34.66
C ILE A 539 0.80 23.34 -34.74
N ALA A 540 0.44 23.70 -35.98
CA ALA A 540 -0.52 24.74 -36.26
C ALA A 540 -1.97 24.21 -36.27
N ASP A 541 -2.58 24.14 -35.08
CA ASP A 541 -3.97 23.76 -34.88
C ASP A 541 -4.74 24.79 -33.99
N ARG A 542 -5.96 24.44 -33.59
CA ARG A 542 -6.79 25.27 -32.69
C ARG A 542 -6.58 25.04 -31.21
N VAL A 543 -5.66 24.12 -30.80
CA VAL A 543 -5.41 23.74 -29.41
C VAL A 543 -4.45 24.72 -28.74
N LYS A 544 -4.80 25.19 -27.55
CA LYS A 544 -3.93 26.01 -26.71
C LYS A 544 -3.19 25.12 -25.70
N ARG A 545 -1.88 25.15 -25.76
CA ARG A 545 -0.99 24.28 -24.96
C ARG A 545 -0.28 25.11 -23.91
N TYR A 546 -0.26 24.59 -22.68
CA TYR A 546 0.41 25.22 -21.55
C TYR A 546 1.22 24.18 -20.79
N TYR A 547 2.45 24.53 -20.43
CA TYR A 547 3.31 23.68 -19.62
C TYR A 547 3.38 24.22 -18.18
N ILE A 548 3.17 23.34 -17.18
CA ILE A 548 3.11 23.70 -15.77
C ILE A 548 4.49 23.60 -15.16
N VAL A 549 4.94 24.67 -14.48
CA VAL A 549 6.26 24.73 -13.80
C VAL A 549 6.09 25.18 -12.35
N ASP A 550 7.00 24.76 -11.47
CA ASP A 550 7.00 25.22 -10.07
C ASP A 550 7.57 26.62 -9.93
N ALA A 551 8.75 26.85 -10.48
CA ALA A 551 9.34 28.16 -10.59
C ALA A 551 9.81 28.40 -12.05
N PHE A 552 9.61 29.63 -12.53
CA PHE A 552 10.01 29.98 -13.89
C PHE A 552 11.53 29.95 -14.07
N GLU A 553 12.28 30.37 -13.07
CA GLU A 553 13.73 30.52 -13.13
C GLU A 553 14.43 29.16 -13.32
N ASP A 554 13.96 28.12 -12.63
CA ASP A 554 14.61 26.82 -12.61
C ASP A 554 14.56 26.11 -13.97
N LYS A 555 13.52 26.33 -14.76
CA LYS A 555 13.29 25.64 -16.03
C LYS A 555 13.36 26.54 -17.28
N LYS A 556 13.57 27.85 -17.15
CA LYS A 556 13.52 28.77 -18.29
C LYS A 556 14.51 28.45 -19.41
N HIS A 557 15.63 27.82 -19.11
CA HIS A 557 16.67 27.46 -20.07
C HIS A 557 16.26 26.30 -21.00
N TYR A 558 15.31 25.46 -20.61
CA TYR A 558 14.75 24.38 -21.45
C TYR A 558 13.79 24.90 -22.53
N PHE A 559 13.30 26.14 -22.41
CA PHE A 559 12.26 26.69 -23.26
C PHE A 559 12.72 27.91 -24.05
N THR A 560 12.32 27.98 -25.33
CA THR A 560 12.53 29.15 -26.19
C THR A 560 11.76 30.36 -25.68
N ARG A 561 12.14 31.57 -26.14
CA ARG A 561 11.46 32.82 -25.81
C ARG A 561 9.96 32.81 -26.15
N LYS A 562 9.57 32.10 -27.26
CA LYS A 562 8.17 31.92 -27.65
C LYS A 562 7.41 31.02 -26.67
N GLU A 563 7.97 29.89 -26.32
CA GLU A 563 7.39 28.88 -25.41
C GLU A 563 7.22 29.41 -23.98
N ARG A 564 8.14 30.26 -23.50
CA ARG A 564 8.06 30.83 -22.14
C ARG A 564 6.77 31.60 -21.85
N LYS A 565 6.08 32.09 -22.85
CA LYS A 565 4.77 32.77 -22.70
C LYS A 565 3.65 31.79 -22.30
N TYR A 566 3.86 30.49 -22.53
CA TYR A 566 2.88 29.42 -22.27
C TYR A 566 3.24 28.60 -21.00
N LEU A 567 4.30 29.02 -20.30
CA LEU A 567 4.61 28.45 -18.99
C LEU A 567 3.64 29.01 -17.95
N VAL A 568 3.19 28.14 -17.04
CA VAL A 568 2.22 28.49 -15.99
C VAL A 568 2.72 27.98 -14.65
N LYS A 569 2.81 28.87 -13.66
CA LYS A 569 3.22 28.49 -12.31
C LYS A 569 2.20 27.58 -11.64
N PHE A 570 2.68 26.48 -11.07
CA PHE A 570 1.87 25.52 -10.35
C PHE A 570 1.09 26.19 -9.20
N LYS A 571 -0.17 25.78 -8.98
CA LYS A 571 -1.13 26.36 -8.01
C LYS A 571 -1.45 27.86 -8.17
N SER A 572 -0.93 28.54 -9.18
CA SER A 572 -1.30 29.95 -9.46
C SER A 572 -2.77 30.07 -9.82
N LEU A 573 -3.30 31.31 -9.77
CA LEU A 573 -4.66 31.61 -10.25
C LEU A 573 -4.85 31.19 -11.72
N ARG A 574 -3.85 31.45 -12.56
CA ARG A 574 -3.87 31.07 -13.97
C ARG A 574 -3.94 29.56 -14.15
N HIS A 575 -3.17 28.79 -13.35
CA HIS A 575 -3.24 27.33 -13.38
C HIS A 575 -4.65 26.82 -13.00
N LYS A 576 -5.25 27.35 -11.93
CA LYS A 576 -6.60 26.95 -11.48
C LYS A 576 -7.65 27.19 -12.56
N LEU A 577 -7.62 28.33 -13.21
CA LEU A 577 -8.58 28.70 -14.28
C LEU A 577 -8.37 27.84 -15.55
N LEU A 578 -7.12 27.61 -15.95
CA LEU A 578 -6.81 26.76 -17.10
C LEU A 578 -7.20 25.29 -16.81
N PHE A 579 -6.91 24.78 -15.64
CA PHE A 579 -7.25 23.42 -15.25
C PHE A 579 -8.76 23.16 -15.29
N LEU A 580 -9.59 24.07 -14.76
CA LEU A 580 -11.05 23.94 -14.81
C LEU A 580 -11.64 24.06 -16.23
N ASN A 581 -10.84 24.53 -17.19
CA ASN A 581 -11.25 24.69 -18.60
C ASN A 581 -10.46 23.79 -19.55
N SER A 582 -9.57 22.92 -19.05
CA SER A 582 -8.79 22.01 -19.89
C SER A 582 -9.65 20.87 -20.45
N SER A 583 -9.28 20.39 -21.65
CA SER A 583 -9.83 19.18 -22.27
C SER A 583 -8.92 17.97 -22.02
N LYS A 584 -7.61 18.20 -21.93
CA LYS A 584 -6.64 17.15 -21.64
C LYS A 584 -5.62 17.61 -20.61
N VAL A 585 -5.19 16.69 -19.75
CA VAL A 585 -4.03 16.84 -18.85
C VAL A 585 -3.07 15.70 -19.18
N LEU A 586 -1.95 16.03 -19.78
CA LEU A 586 -0.88 15.11 -20.14
C LEU A 586 0.19 15.19 -19.05
N SER A 587 0.42 14.11 -18.33
CA SER A 587 1.35 14.13 -17.20
C SER A 587 2.17 12.85 -17.12
N SER A 588 3.46 13.00 -16.81
CA SER A 588 4.36 11.87 -16.54
C SER A 588 4.12 11.24 -15.17
N PHE A 589 3.25 11.84 -14.35
CA PHE A 589 2.87 11.36 -13.01
C PHE A 589 1.36 11.46 -12.80
N HIS A 590 0.75 10.40 -12.29
CA HIS A 590 -0.71 10.31 -12.15
C HIS A 590 -1.27 10.81 -10.81
N SER A 591 -0.41 11.17 -9.85
CA SER A 591 -0.87 11.68 -8.56
C SER A 591 -1.53 13.05 -8.69
N PRO A 592 -2.76 13.27 -8.17
CA PRO A 592 -3.40 14.58 -8.16
C PRO A 592 -2.58 15.67 -7.47
N GLY A 593 -1.72 15.32 -6.53
CA GLY A 593 -0.79 16.26 -5.88
C GLY A 593 0.22 16.89 -6.85
N VAL A 594 0.51 16.22 -7.97
CA VAL A 594 1.47 16.66 -8.99
C VAL A 594 0.79 17.50 -10.08
N PHE A 595 -0.36 17.08 -10.59
CA PHE A 595 -0.97 17.76 -11.75
C PHE A 595 -2.15 18.69 -11.40
N SER A 596 -2.83 18.48 -10.26
CA SER A 596 -4.00 19.28 -9.89
C SER A 596 -3.61 20.49 -9.02
N PRO A 597 -4.06 21.71 -9.36
CA PRO A 597 -3.82 22.88 -8.51
C PRO A 597 -4.65 22.90 -7.22
N PHE A 598 -5.61 21.97 -7.06
CA PHE A 598 -6.55 21.91 -5.94
C PHE A 598 -6.24 20.80 -4.93
N GLY A 599 -5.38 19.85 -5.27
CA GLY A 599 -5.20 18.61 -4.50
C GLY A 599 -6.39 17.65 -4.67
N SER A 600 -6.38 16.52 -3.96
CA SER A 600 -7.39 15.45 -4.14
C SER A 600 -8.73 15.75 -3.45
N ILE A 601 -8.73 16.23 -2.22
CA ILE A 601 -9.99 16.51 -1.46
C ILE A 601 -10.73 17.73 -1.98
N PRO A 602 -10.08 18.90 -2.21
CA PRO A 602 -10.75 20.05 -2.82
C PRO A 602 -11.24 19.79 -4.24
N LEU A 603 -10.64 18.81 -4.95
CA LEU A 603 -11.04 18.49 -6.33
C LEU A 603 -12.50 18.02 -6.43
N ALA A 604 -13.00 17.27 -5.45
CA ALA A 604 -14.40 16.83 -5.40
C ALA A 604 -15.42 18.01 -5.43
N TYR A 605 -15.03 19.21 -4.98
CA TYR A 605 -15.87 20.40 -5.06
C TYR A 605 -16.10 20.89 -6.50
N TYR A 606 -15.23 20.52 -7.43
CA TYR A 606 -15.27 20.90 -8.84
C TYR A 606 -15.55 19.73 -9.78
N ASP A 607 -15.75 18.51 -9.28
CA ASP A 607 -15.83 17.31 -10.11
C ASP A 607 -16.88 17.40 -11.22
N ASP A 608 -18.01 18.01 -10.92
CA ASP A 608 -19.08 18.31 -11.90
C ASP A 608 -18.69 19.31 -13.01
N LEU A 609 -17.57 20.02 -12.84
CA LEU A 609 -17.03 20.99 -13.81
C LEU A 609 -15.81 20.45 -14.56
N LEU A 610 -15.22 19.36 -14.11
CA LEU A 610 -14.01 18.80 -14.69
C LEU A 610 -14.36 18.00 -15.95
N TYR A 611 -13.75 18.41 -17.07
CA TYR A 611 -13.98 17.80 -18.40
C TYR A 611 -12.70 17.25 -19.01
N TYR A 612 -11.56 17.38 -18.33
CA TYR A 612 -10.32 16.89 -18.87
C TYR A 612 -10.29 15.36 -18.91
N GLU A 613 -9.61 14.85 -19.90
CA GLU A 613 -9.11 13.49 -19.98
C GLU A 613 -7.71 13.49 -19.39
N MET A 614 -7.47 12.66 -18.36
CA MET A 614 -6.14 12.47 -17.79
C MET A 614 -5.36 11.43 -18.59
N VAL A 615 -4.37 11.90 -19.37
CA VAL A 615 -3.47 11.06 -20.15
C VAL A 615 -2.18 10.87 -19.36
N TYR A 616 -1.97 9.66 -18.83
CA TYR A 616 -0.76 9.29 -18.12
C TYR A 616 0.33 8.86 -19.11
N LEU A 617 1.41 9.64 -19.21
CA LEU A 617 2.51 9.42 -20.15
C LEU A 617 3.56 8.44 -19.63
N GLN A 618 3.43 8.00 -18.39
CA GLN A 618 4.43 7.27 -17.61
C GLN A 618 5.71 8.10 -17.33
N HIS A 619 6.49 7.66 -16.36
CA HIS A 619 7.83 8.14 -16.04
C HIS A 619 8.90 7.18 -16.54
N GLY A 620 8.55 5.91 -16.63
CA GLY A 620 9.32 4.79 -17.12
C GLY A 620 8.42 3.57 -17.25
N ILE A 621 8.82 2.57 -18.00
CA ILE A 621 8.06 1.34 -18.20
C ILE A 621 7.87 0.64 -16.86
N LEU A 622 6.60 0.38 -16.49
CA LEU A 622 6.27 -0.30 -15.25
C LEU A 622 6.58 -1.79 -15.36
N HIS A 623 7.59 -2.21 -14.64
CA HIS A 623 8.02 -3.63 -14.55
C HIS A 623 8.05 -4.13 -13.09
N ALA A 624 7.96 -3.23 -12.11
CA ALA A 624 7.77 -3.54 -10.70
C ALA A 624 6.27 -3.76 -10.40
N HIS A 625 5.94 -4.67 -9.47
CA HIS A 625 4.56 -4.92 -9.07
C HIS A 625 4.08 -3.87 -8.05
N LEU A 626 3.23 -2.92 -8.49
CA LEU A 626 2.79 -1.76 -7.71
C LEU A 626 1.26 -1.54 -7.79
N PRO A 627 0.42 -2.52 -7.39
CA PRO A 627 -1.04 -2.43 -7.54
C PRO A 627 -1.63 -1.22 -6.81
N ASN A 628 -1.14 -0.90 -5.61
CA ASN A 628 -1.64 0.23 -4.83
C ASN A 628 -1.50 1.60 -5.49
N LEU A 629 -0.54 1.75 -6.41
CA LEU A 629 -0.29 2.99 -7.13
C LEU A 629 -1.00 3.04 -8.47
N TYR A 630 -1.09 1.91 -9.16
CA TYR A 630 -1.49 1.88 -10.58
C TYR A 630 -2.84 1.22 -10.84
N GLU A 631 -3.49 0.60 -9.84
CA GLU A 631 -4.86 0.09 -10.04
C GLU A 631 -5.77 1.17 -10.63
N LYS A 632 -6.52 0.81 -11.69
CA LYS A 632 -7.38 1.76 -12.42
C LYS A 632 -8.38 2.45 -11.49
N GLU A 633 -8.97 1.71 -10.55
CA GLU A 633 -9.97 2.23 -9.63
C GLU A 633 -9.38 3.16 -8.55
N ARG A 634 -8.07 3.08 -8.30
CA ARG A 634 -7.35 3.96 -7.34
C ARG A 634 -6.76 5.19 -8.01
N SER A 635 -6.51 5.11 -9.32
CA SER A 635 -5.90 6.18 -10.09
C SER A 635 -6.93 7.09 -10.76
N ASP A 636 -6.54 8.30 -11.11
CA ASP A 636 -7.35 9.21 -11.94
C ASP A 636 -7.00 9.10 -13.43
N ILE A 637 -6.31 8.03 -13.83
CA ILE A 637 -5.88 7.79 -15.20
C ILE A 637 -7.10 7.45 -16.06
N ASP A 638 -7.40 8.27 -17.04
CA ASP A 638 -8.43 7.96 -18.04
C ASP A 638 -7.78 7.17 -19.20
N ARG A 639 -6.60 7.57 -19.66
CA ARG A 639 -5.80 6.85 -20.68
C ARG A 639 -4.33 6.77 -20.27
N ILE A 640 -3.68 5.70 -20.68
CA ILE A 640 -2.26 5.43 -20.40
C ILE A 640 -1.50 5.15 -21.68
N VAL A 641 -0.38 5.85 -21.85
CA VAL A 641 0.60 5.57 -22.90
C VAL A 641 1.35 4.29 -22.57
N VAL A 642 1.46 3.38 -23.52
CA VAL A 642 2.20 2.11 -23.40
C VAL A 642 3.16 1.94 -24.57
N SER A 643 4.32 1.34 -24.30
CA SER A 643 5.42 1.17 -25.25
C SER A 643 5.54 -0.27 -25.74
N SER A 644 4.84 -1.21 -25.11
CA SER A 644 5.03 -2.66 -25.34
C SER A 644 3.76 -3.47 -25.13
N ASP A 645 3.69 -4.63 -25.80
CA ASP A 645 2.64 -5.63 -25.55
C ASP A 645 2.68 -6.18 -24.13
N PHE A 646 3.88 -6.24 -23.54
CA PHE A 646 4.03 -6.61 -22.13
C PHE A 646 3.22 -5.69 -21.24
N GLU A 647 3.34 -4.36 -21.39
CA GLU A 647 2.61 -3.39 -20.60
C GLU A 647 1.09 -3.52 -20.77
N ILE A 648 0.61 -3.72 -22.01
CA ILE A 648 -0.82 -3.92 -22.28
C ILE A 648 -1.34 -5.15 -21.52
N LYS A 649 -0.64 -6.28 -21.61
CA LYS A 649 -1.00 -7.51 -20.92
C LYS A 649 -0.94 -7.35 -19.41
N ASN A 650 0.10 -6.69 -18.92
CA ASN A 650 0.33 -6.44 -17.50
C ASN A 650 -0.76 -5.55 -16.91
N PHE A 651 -1.02 -4.38 -17.49
CA PHE A 651 -2.04 -3.45 -17.00
C PHE A 651 -3.45 -4.04 -17.06
N ARG A 652 -3.74 -4.87 -18.06
CA ARG A 652 -5.02 -5.60 -18.12
C ARG A 652 -5.15 -6.64 -17.01
N LYS A 653 -4.12 -7.46 -16.82
CA LYS A 653 -4.14 -8.57 -15.86
C LYS A 653 -4.09 -8.09 -14.42
N ASN A 654 -3.20 -7.13 -14.12
CA ASN A 654 -2.79 -6.83 -12.75
C ASN A 654 -3.35 -5.52 -12.21
N TYR A 655 -3.84 -4.61 -13.10
CA TYR A 655 -4.22 -3.25 -12.72
C TYR A 655 -5.61 -2.82 -13.17
N GLY A 656 -6.41 -3.71 -13.77
CA GLY A 656 -7.82 -3.46 -14.10
C GLY A 656 -8.06 -2.50 -15.28
N PHE A 657 -7.08 -2.31 -16.18
CA PHE A 657 -7.25 -1.51 -17.37
C PHE A 657 -7.91 -2.29 -18.51
N LEU A 658 -8.78 -1.64 -19.27
CA LEU A 658 -9.44 -2.17 -20.45
C LEU A 658 -8.73 -1.71 -21.74
N PRO A 659 -8.93 -2.37 -22.89
CA PRO A 659 -8.29 -1.99 -24.16
C PRO A 659 -8.44 -0.51 -24.54
N MET A 660 -9.60 0.09 -24.26
CA MET A 660 -9.88 1.49 -24.58
C MET A 660 -9.03 2.49 -23.76
N HIS A 661 -8.42 2.08 -22.68
CA HIS A 661 -7.58 2.94 -21.85
C HIS A 661 -6.16 3.08 -22.40
N PHE A 662 -5.72 2.22 -23.34
CA PHE A 662 -4.35 2.24 -23.83
C PHE A 662 -4.15 3.18 -25.01
N ILE A 663 -3.01 3.85 -25.03
CA ILE A 663 -2.46 4.56 -26.19
C ILE A 663 -1.14 3.89 -26.54
N PRO A 664 -1.10 3.02 -27.54
CA PRO A 664 0.10 2.26 -27.91
C PRO A 664 1.05 3.08 -28.78
N SER A 665 1.40 4.27 -28.35
CA SER A 665 2.31 5.19 -29.07
C SER A 665 3.76 5.05 -28.65
N GLY A 666 4.04 4.50 -27.46
CA GLY A 666 5.33 4.65 -26.81
C GLY A 666 5.49 5.98 -26.05
N MET A 667 6.46 6.02 -25.14
CA MET A 667 6.74 7.23 -24.36
C MET A 667 7.41 8.32 -25.20
N PRO A 668 6.94 9.57 -25.17
CA PRO A 668 7.46 10.66 -26.04
C PRO A 668 8.97 10.91 -25.93
N ARG A 669 9.60 10.70 -24.77
CA ARG A 669 11.03 10.89 -24.61
C ARG A 669 11.88 9.93 -25.47
N LEU A 670 11.33 8.78 -25.83
CA LEU A 670 12.04 7.77 -26.61
C LEU A 670 12.30 8.25 -28.04
N SER A 671 11.41 9.10 -28.60
CA SER A 671 11.58 9.68 -29.94
C SER A 671 12.83 10.56 -30.05
N THR A 672 13.37 11.04 -28.93
CA THR A 672 14.59 11.88 -28.91
C THR A 672 15.90 11.10 -28.81
N ILE A 673 15.82 9.79 -28.60
CA ILE A 673 17.00 8.90 -28.51
C ILE A 673 17.54 8.64 -29.90
N ASP A 674 18.77 9.08 -30.17
CA ASP A 674 19.45 8.82 -31.45
C ASP A 674 19.98 7.38 -31.50
N ARG A 675 19.18 6.49 -32.13
CA ARG A 675 19.53 5.07 -32.31
C ARG A 675 20.69 4.85 -33.30
N THR A 676 21.07 5.87 -34.09
CA THR A 676 22.16 5.78 -35.04
C THR A 676 23.51 6.14 -34.45
N GLN A 677 23.49 6.71 -33.24
CA GLN A 677 24.72 7.12 -32.53
C GLN A 677 25.57 5.87 -32.21
N ARG A 678 26.79 5.86 -32.69
CA ARG A 678 27.78 4.83 -32.33
C ARG A 678 28.15 4.99 -30.87
N PRO A 679 28.11 3.93 -30.07
CA PRO A 679 28.52 4.00 -28.67
C PRO A 679 30.03 4.20 -28.58
N GLU A 680 30.44 4.88 -27.53
CA GLU A 680 31.83 4.92 -27.09
C GLU A 680 32.22 3.58 -26.48
N ARG A 681 33.52 3.33 -26.31
CA ARG A 681 34.03 2.11 -25.65
C ARG A 681 33.87 2.21 -24.13
N ARG A 682 32.63 2.43 -23.68
CA ARG A 682 32.27 2.67 -22.28
C ARG A 682 31.12 1.81 -21.84
N ILE A 683 31.23 1.36 -20.60
CA ILE A 683 30.19 0.59 -19.88
C ILE A 683 29.62 1.48 -18.80
N ILE A 684 28.31 1.51 -18.64
CA ILE A 684 27.70 2.16 -17.48
C ILE A 684 27.21 1.13 -16.46
N PHE A 685 27.52 1.34 -15.20
CA PHE A 685 26.96 0.60 -14.08
C PHE A 685 26.08 1.55 -13.25
N ALA A 686 24.76 1.38 -13.31
CA ALA A 686 23.80 2.28 -12.69
C ALA A 686 22.73 1.50 -11.87
N PRO A 687 23.02 1.20 -10.59
CA PRO A 687 22.06 0.54 -9.71
C PRO A 687 20.99 1.50 -9.19
N SER A 688 19.83 0.98 -8.78
CA SER A 688 18.79 1.71 -8.07
C SER A 688 19.14 1.89 -6.57
N TRP A 689 18.44 2.80 -5.89
CA TRP A 689 18.65 3.05 -4.47
C TRP A 689 17.96 1.98 -3.58
N ARG A 690 18.35 1.91 -2.31
CA ARG A 690 17.78 1.01 -1.29
C ARG A 690 17.16 1.83 -0.17
N LYS A 691 15.87 1.61 0.14
CA LYS A 691 15.16 2.37 1.18
C LYS A 691 15.72 2.17 2.60
N ASN A 692 16.26 0.97 2.87
CA ASN A 692 16.85 0.61 4.16
C ASN A 692 18.26 1.15 4.38
N LEU A 693 18.88 1.76 3.36
CA LEU A 693 20.24 2.32 3.43
C LEU A 693 20.24 3.85 3.50
N ILE A 694 19.08 4.45 3.77
CA ILE A 694 18.89 5.88 3.89
C ILE A 694 17.81 6.18 4.92
N GLY A 695 18.06 7.19 5.75
CA GLY A 695 17.18 7.60 6.83
C GLY A 695 15.97 8.46 6.39
N PRO A 696 15.23 8.99 7.35
CA PRO A 696 14.07 9.84 7.13
C PRO A 696 14.43 11.15 6.40
N TYR A 697 13.39 11.86 5.99
CA TYR A 697 13.54 13.16 5.31
C TYR A 697 13.57 14.26 6.37
N ILE A 698 14.75 14.87 6.59
CA ILE A 698 14.99 15.96 7.54
C ILE A 698 15.45 17.19 6.74
N ASP A 699 14.85 18.35 6.95
CA ASP A 699 15.19 19.64 6.32
C ASP A 699 15.37 19.58 4.80
N ASN A 700 14.46 18.90 4.11
CA ASN A 700 14.52 18.67 2.66
C ASN A 700 15.68 17.81 2.17
N ARG A 701 16.36 17.07 3.03
CA ARG A 701 17.39 16.08 2.69
C ARG A 701 17.10 14.75 3.38
N ARG A 702 17.55 13.66 2.75
CA ARG A 702 17.54 12.34 3.39
C ARG A 702 18.75 12.25 4.34
N GLU A 703 18.50 11.75 5.54
CA GLU A 703 19.57 11.41 6.46
C GLU A 703 20.42 10.26 5.89
N LEU A 704 21.74 10.38 6.00
CA LEU A 704 22.65 9.31 5.58
C LEU A 704 22.85 8.32 6.74
N MET A 705 23.00 7.05 6.39
CA MET A 705 23.26 5.94 7.31
C MET A 705 24.57 5.23 6.95
N PRO A 706 25.75 5.87 7.15
CA PRO A 706 27.02 5.37 6.61
C PRO A 706 27.42 3.99 7.12
N GLN A 707 27.25 3.71 8.40
CA GLN A 707 27.61 2.40 8.99
C GLN A 707 26.78 1.27 8.37
N GLN A 708 25.47 1.47 8.28
CA GLN A 708 24.55 0.51 7.69
C GLN A 708 24.78 0.35 6.18
N PHE A 709 25.13 1.44 5.48
CA PHE A 709 25.51 1.40 4.06
C PHE A 709 26.78 0.57 3.86
N LEU A 710 27.86 0.86 4.60
CA LEU A 710 29.17 0.20 4.47
C LEU A 710 29.13 -1.29 4.84
N SER A 711 28.26 -1.70 5.77
CA SER A 711 28.09 -3.11 6.15
C SER A 711 27.12 -3.87 5.23
N SER A 712 26.42 -3.18 4.34
CA SER A 712 25.41 -3.82 3.48
C SER A 712 26.03 -4.70 2.40
N LYS A 713 25.36 -5.82 2.09
CA LYS A 713 25.75 -6.70 0.97
C LYS A 713 25.76 -5.94 -0.36
N PHE A 714 24.86 -4.97 -0.52
CA PHE A 714 24.78 -4.07 -1.67
C PHE A 714 26.13 -3.34 -1.88
N TYR A 715 26.61 -2.62 -0.87
CA TYR A 715 27.89 -1.89 -0.96
C TYR A 715 29.07 -2.84 -1.11
N CYS A 716 29.15 -3.88 -0.26
CA CYS A 716 30.30 -4.80 -0.23
C CYS A 716 30.53 -5.47 -1.60
N GLU A 717 29.49 -5.97 -2.24
CA GLU A 717 29.63 -6.67 -3.53
C GLU A 717 29.91 -5.70 -4.69
N ILE A 718 29.28 -4.51 -4.70
CA ILE A 718 29.60 -3.48 -5.71
C ILE A 718 31.07 -3.03 -5.55
N ASN A 719 31.50 -2.75 -4.34
CA ASN A 719 32.88 -2.29 -4.09
C ASN A 719 33.91 -3.38 -4.42
N ARG A 720 33.59 -4.67 -4.11
CA ARG A 720 34.39 -5.83 -4.51
C ARG A 720 34.54 -5.92 -6.03
N PHE A 721 33.45 -5.70 -6.78
CA PHE A 721 33.49 -5.67 -8.24
C PHE A 721 34.37 -4.53 -8.76
N LEU A 722 34.16 -3.29 -8.27
CA LEU A 722 34.91 -2.11 -8.72
C LEU A 722 36.42 -2.17 -8.40
N GLN A 723 36.79 -2.88 -7.31
CA GLN A 723 38.19 -3.09 -6.91
C GLN A 723 38.85 -4.33 -7.52
N SER A 724 38.14 -5.10 -8.32
CA SER A 724 38.63 -6.37 -8.85
C SER A 724 39.84 -6.17 -9.80
N PRO A 725 41.01 -6.79 -9.53
CA PRO A 725 42.12 -6.78 -10.47
C PRO A 725 41.74 -7.41 -11.82
N LYS A 726 40.84 -8.40 -11.81
CA LYS A 726 40.37 -9.03 -13.05
C LYS A 726 39.57 -8.03 -13.89
N LEU A 727 38.73 -7.19 -13.27
CA LEU A 727 38.00 -6.12 -13.97
C LEU A 727 39.00 -5.13 -14.61
N SER A 728 39.97 -4.66 -13.84
CA SER A 728 40.99 -3.72 -14.35
C SER A 728 41.74 -4.27 -15.56
N ALA A 729 42.22 -5.54 -15.46
CA ALA A 729 42.89 -6.21 -16.56
C ALA A 729 42.02 -6.39 -17.80
N LEU A 730 40.71 -6.66 -17.60
CA LEU A 730 39.74 -6.80 -18.68
C LEU A 730 39.49 -5.47 -19.39
N LEU A 731 39.33 -4.38 -18.65
CA LEU A 731 39.19 -3.03 -19.21
C LEU A 731 40.42 -2.57 -19.97
N ASP A 732 41.63 -2.86 -19.47
CA ASP A 732 42.89 -2.54 -20.15
C ASP A 732 43.07 -3.35 -21.44
N ARG A 733 42.83 -4.67 -21.36
CA ARG A 733 42.97 -5.59 -22.51
C ARG A 733 42.09 -5.20 -23.70
N TYR A 734 40.85 -4.74 -23.42
CA TYR A 734 39.88 -4.43 -24.47
C TYR A 734 39.73 -2.94 -24.71
N ASP A 735 40.54 -2.09 -24.10
CA ASP A 735 40.51 -0.63 -24.21
C ASP A 735 39.12 -0.05 -23.91
N LEU A 736 38.55 -0.44 -22.77
CA LEU A 736 37.22 -0.05 -22.29
C LEU A 736 37.34 0.85 -21.08
N ALA A 737 36.31 1.67 -20.84
CA ALA A 737 36.12 2.38 -19.58
C ALA A 737 34.80 1.96 -18.92
N LEU A 738 34.74 1.99 -17.58
CA LEU A 738 33.53 1.74 -16.78
C LEU A 738 33.19 2.97 -15.96
N ASP A 739 31.96 3.43 -16.12
CA ASP A 739 31.40 4.53 -15.36
C ASP A 739 30.38 3.97 -14.34
N PHE A 740 30.71 4.10 -13.06
CA PHE A 740 29.81 3.77 -11.98
C PHE A 740 29.02 5.02 -11.61
N LYS A 741 27.70 4.93 -11.68
CA LYS A 741 26.77 6.01 -11.42
C LYS A 741 25.74 5.60 -10.38
N ASN A 742 25.89 6.06 -9.16
CA ASN A 742 24.88 5.90 -8.14
C ASN A 742 23.57 6.61 -8.50
N HIS A 743 22.47 6.12 -7.95
CA HIS A 743 21.20 6.85 -7.96
C HIS A 743 21.39 8.23 -7.28
N PRO A 744 20.75 9.33 -7.76
CA PRO A 744 20.92 10.66 -7.17
C PRO A 744 20.75 10.75 -5.65
N ILE A 745 19.87 9.93 -5.07
CA ILE A 745 19.67 9.82 -3.61
C ILE A 745 20.93 9.31 -2.90
N PHE A 746 21.78 8.54 -3.59
CA PHE A 746 23.02 7.94 -3.07
C PHE A 746 24.30 8.66 -3.53
N GLU A 747 24.20 9.81 -4.21
CA GLU A 747 25.40 10.52 -4.69
C GLU A 747 26.37 10.91 -3.56
N GLU A 748 25.88 11.20 -2.36
CA GLU A 748 26.72 11.51 -1.20
C GLU A 748 27.53 10.29 -0.72
N TYR A 749 27.12 9.06 -1.04
CA TYR A 749 27.88 7.84 -0.79
C TYR A 749 28.99 7.56 -1.82
N ASN A 750 29.10 8.35 -2.89
CA ASN A 750 30.14 8.16 -3.91
C ASN A 750 31.55 8.15 -3.33
N ALA A 751 31.80 8.92 -2.27
CA ALA A 751 33.08 9.00 -1.59
C ALA A 751 33.55 7.68 -0.93
N TYR A 752 32.64 6.73 -0.69
CA TYR A 752 32.98 5.44 -0.10
C TYR A 752 33.40 4.39 -1.11
N PHE A 753 33.10 4.58 -2.39
CA PHE A 753 33.51 3.64 -3.42
C PHE A 753 34.97 3.89 -3.85
N GLN A 754 35.75 2.82 -3.85
CA GLN A 754 37.13 2.83 -4.21
C GLN A 754 37.34 2.11 -5.54
N THR A 755 38.27 2.60 -6.35
CA THR A 755 38.59 2.00 -7.65
C THR A 755 40.10 1.78 -7.76
N ASN A 756 40.51 0.68 -8.37
CA ASN A 756 41.92 0.32 -8.55
C ASN A 756 42.43 0.60 -9.99
N SER A 757 41.65 1.26 -10.81
CA SER A 757 41.97 1.52 -12.23
C SER A 757 41.59 2.94 -12.64
N SER A 758 42.42 3.58 -13.42
CA SER A 758 42.10 4.88 -14.03
C SER A 758 41.00 4.79 -15.10
N ARG A 759 40.60 3.59 -15.48
CA ARG A 759 39.50 3.33 -16.43
C ARG A 759 38.14 3.19 -15.75
N ILE A 760 38.09 3.25 -14.42
CA ILE A 760 36.85 3.15 -13.65
C ILE A 760 36.57 4.52 -13.01
N HIS A 761 35.43 5.13 -13.37
CA HIS A 761 35.07 6.47 -12.89
C HIS A 761 33.80 6.42 -12.08
N VAL A 762 33.80 7.04 -10.91
CA VAL A 762 32.59 7.27 -10.11
C VAL A 762 31.96 8.60 -10.52
N LEU A 763 30.79 8.56 -11.16
CA LEU A 763 30.16 9.75 -11.75
C LEU A 763 29.20 10.44 -10.78
N SER A 764 29.19 11.78 -10.85
CA SER A 764 28.14 12.63 -10.29
C SER A 764 27.42 13.39 -11.42
N GLY A 765 26.11 13.63 -11.23
CA GLY A 765 25.30 14.33 -12.22
C GLY A 765 24.75 13.47 -13.38
N PRO A 766 24.17 14.07 -14.42
CA PRO A 766 23.49 13.33 -15.50
C PRO A 766 24.49 12.62 -16.44
N ALA A 767 24.09 11.44 -16.94
CA ALA A 767 24.81 10.69 -17.98
C ALA A 767 23.93 10.51 -19.22
N LYS A 768 24.54 10.59 -20.41
CA LYS A 768 23.82 10.33 -21.68
C LYS A 768 23.89 8.84 -22.01
N MET A 769 22.78 8.15 -21.92
CA MET A 769 22.73 6.68 -22.07
C MET A 769 23.13 6.22 -23.48
N GLU A 770 22.88 7.02 -24.49
CA GLU A 770 23.22 6.73 -25.90
C GLU A 770 24.71 6.60 -26.15
N THR A 771 25.55 7.14 -25.26
CA THR A 771 27.02 7.05 -25.42
C THR A 771 27.59 5.70 -24.98
N TYR A 772 26.89 4.93 -24.17
CA TYR A 772 27.38 3.68 -23.61
C TYR A 772 27.10 2.47 -24.46
N GLN A 773 28.04 1.55 -24.51
CA GLN A 773 27.96 0.32 -25.28
C GLN A 773 27.08 -0.75 -24.62
N MET A 774 27.07 -0.79 -23.30
CA MET A 774 26.23 -1.71 -22.51
C MET A 774 25.94 -1.11 -21.13
N MET A 775 24.99 -1.75 -20.43
CA MET A 775 24.58 -1.37 -19.09
C MET A 775 24.67 -2.54 -18.10
N ILE A 776 25.16 -2.24 -16.89
CA ILE A 776 24.97 -3.08 -15.72
C ILE A 776 23.96 -2.37 -14.81
N THR A 777 22.93 -3.05 -14.37
CA THR A 777 21.88 -2.45 -13.52
C THR A 777 21.20 -3.50 -12.64
N ASP A 778 20.15 -3.10 -11.93
CA ASP A 778 19.35 -3.97 -11.08
C ASP A 778 17.84 -3.83 -11.42
N PHE A 779 17.04 -3.24 -10.52
CA PHE A 779 15.60 -2.99 -10.67
C PHE A 779 15.27 -1.67 -11.39
N SER A 780 16.23 -0.98 -11.95
CA SER A 780 16.02 0.35 -12.53
C SER A 780 15.31 0.28 -13.88
N SER A 781 14.26 1.09 -14.05
CA SER A 781 13.55 1.21 -15.34
C SER A 781 14.40 1.83 -16.48
N ILE A 782 15.58 2.37 -16.17
CA ILE A 782 16.52 2.88 -17.19
C ILE A 782 17.03 1.76 -18.10
N VAL A 783 16.92 0.50 -17.70
CA VAL A 783 17.23 -0.68 -18.52
C VAL A 783 16.53 -0.63 -19.89
N PHE A 784 15.31 -0.10 -19.92
CA PHE A 784 14.53 -0.04 -21.15
C PHE A 784 15.08 0.94 -22.19
N ASP A 785 15.90 1.91 -21.79
CA ASP A 785 16.62 2.78 -22.73
C ASP A 785 17.66 1.99 -23.53
N PHE A 786 18.35 1.02 -22.88
CA PHE A 786 19.30 0.11 -23.55
C PHE A 786 18.58 -0.91 -24.40
N VAL A 787 17.45 -1.44 -23.95
CA VAL A 787 16.57 -2.31 -24.76
C VAL A 787 16.07 -1.57 -26.01
N TYR A 788 15.73 -0.30 -25.89
CA TYR A 788 15.31 0.55 -27.02
C TYR A 788 16.44 0.77 -28.05
N LEU A 789 17.68 0.88 -27.54
CA LEU A 789 18.89 1.01 -28.35
C LEU A 789 19.43 -0.34 -28.91
N ASP A 790 18.78 -1.47 -28.61
CA ASP A 790 19.26 -2.82 -28.90
C ASP A 790 20.67 -3.12 -28.34
N ARG A 791 20.99 -2.54 -27.15
CA ARG A 791 22.30 -2.68 -26.49
C ARG A 791 22.23 -3.64 -25.30
N PRO A 792 23.27 -4.45 -25.06
CA PRO A 792 23.25 -5.48 -24.04
C PRO A 792 23.18 -4.92 -22.62
N VAL A 793 22.56 -5.72 -21.77
CA VAL A 793 22.35 -5.46 -20.35
C VAL A 793 22.83 -6.64 -19.52
N LEU A 794 23.35 -6.38 -18.32
CA LEU A 794 23.56 -7.36 -17.26
C LEU A 794 22.83 -6.90 -16.00
N TYR A 795 22.20 -7.83 -15.30
CA TYR A 795 21.57 -7.54 -14.01
C TYR A 795 22.45 -7.97 -12.86
N PHE A 796 22.68 -7.05 -11.92
CA PHE A 796 23.47 -7.31 -10.72
C PHE A 796 22.70 -6.91 -9.46
N VAL A 797 22.25 -7.91 -8.69
CA VAL A 797 21.40 -7.73 -7.50
C VAL A 797 21.96 -8.54 -6.34
N PRO A 798 23.02 -8.05 -5.66
CA PRO A 798 23.64 -8.81 -4.58
C PRO A 798 22.74 -9.05 -3.36
N ASP A 799 21.75 -8.20 -3.15
CA ASP A 799 20.81 -8.23 -2.04
C ASP A 799 19.40 -8.72 -2.45
N TYR A 800 19.32 -9.64 -3.41
CA TYR A 800 18.05 -10.14 -3.98
C TYR A 800 17.13 -10.73 -2.93
N GLU A 801 17.65 -11.50 -1.95
CA GLU A 801 16.85 -12.06 -0.87
C GLU A 801 16.22 -10.95 0.00
N MET A 802 16.96 -9.88 0.29
CA MET A 802 16.43 -8.72 1.01
C MET A 802 15.38 -7.96 0.20
N PHE A 803 15.51 -7.96 -1.13
CA PHE A 803 14.48 -7.43 -2.02
C PHE A 803 13.18 -8.26 -1.92
N ARG A 804 13.29 -9.58 -2.03
CA ARG A 804 12.16 -10.51 -1.87
C ARG A 804 11.51 -10.37 -0.49
N ALA A 805 12.30 -10.10 0.53
CA ALA A 805 11.83 -9.78 1.88
C ALA A 805 11.13 -8.41 2.02
N GLY A 806 11.13 -7.57 0.97
CA GLY A 806 10.53 -6.23 1.03
C GLY A 806 11.33 -5.23 1.85
N VAL A 807 12.61 -5.53 2.15
CA VAL A 807 13.49 -4.67 2.96
C VAL A 807 14.06 -3.52 2.13
N THR A 808 14.52 -3.80 0.91
CA THR A 808 15.30 -2.86 0.09
C THR A 808 14.47 -1.85 -0.70
N HIS A 809 13.23 -2.19 -1.08
CA HIS A 809 12.34 -1.35 -1.89
C HIS A 809 10.94 -1.25 -1.28
N THR A 810 10.11 -0.36 -1.83
CA THR A 810 8.68 -0.25 -1.48
C THR A 810 7.83 -1.35 -2.12
N TYR A 811 8.42 -2.16 -2.98
CA TYR A 811 7.88 -3.34 -3.64
C TYR A 811 8.86 -4.51 -3.47
N ARG A 812 8.38 -5.72 -3.62
CA ARG A 812 9.14 -6.97 -3.44
C ARG A 812 8.92 -7.97 -4.58
N GLU A 813 8.13 -7.57 -5.57
CA GLU A 813 7.76 -8.38 -6.73
C GLU A 813 7.97 -7.58 -8.01
N MET A 814 8.25 -8.31 -9.09
CA MET A 814 8.42 -7.76 -10.42
C MET A 814 7.36 -8.33 -11.36
N ASP A 815 6.64 -7.47 -12.06
CA ASP A 815 5.72 -7.89 -13.14
C ASP A 815 6.50 -8.46 -14.34
N LEU A 816 7.73 -7.99 -14.54
CA LEU A 816 8.72 -8.60 -15.43
C LEU A 816 9.88 -9.14 -14.58
N PRO A 817 9.89 -10.43 -14.21
CA PRO A 817 10.97 -11.03 -13.45
C PRO A 817 12.32 -10.87 -14.15
N LEU A 818 13.40 -10.67 -13.39
CA LEU A 818 14.73 -10.42 -13.96
C LEU A 818 15.24 -11.60 -14.81
N GLU A 819 14.87 -12.83 -14.47
CA GLU A 819 15.19 -14.05 -15.22
C GLU A 819 14.51 -14.07 -16.61
N LYS A 820 13.40 -13.34 -16.76
CA LYS A 820 12.71 -13.07 -18.03
C LYS A 820 13.14 -11.76 -18.69
N GLY A 821 14.13 -11.07 -18.10
CA GLY A 821 14.66 -9.82 -18.58
C GLY A 821 15.54 -9.93 -19.83
N PHE A 822 16.39 -8.97 -20.03
CA PHE A 822 17.14 -8.72 -21.28
C PHE A 822 18.62 -9.05 -21.20
N GLY A 823 19.05 -9.72 -20.15
CA GLY A 823 20.44 -10.10 -19.92
C GLY A 823 20.57 -11.07 -18.75
N ALA A 824 21.78 -11.55 -18.49
CA ALA A 824 22.06 -12.46 -17.40
C ALA A 824 21.85 -11.79 -16.04
N PHE A 825 21.23 -12.52 -15.12
CA PHE A 825 21.03 -12.14 -13.73
C PHE A 825 22.13 -12.71 -12.84
N THR A 826 22.74 -11.86 -12.02
CA THR A 826 23.91 -12.21 -11.17
C THR A 826 23.73 -11.63 -9.76
N GLN A 827 24.29 -12.31 -8.75
CA GLN A 827 24.20 -11.91 -7.36
C GLN A 827 25.56 -11.70 -6.67
N THR A 828 26.65 -12.15 -7.28
CA THR A 828 28.00 -11.97 -6.77
C THR A 828 28.89 -11.22 -7.75
N ALA A 829 29.92 -10.54 -7.24
CA ALA A 829 30.91 -9.83 -8.08
C ALA A 829 31.62 -10.78 -9.07
N GLU A 830 31.84 -12.04 -8.68
CA GLU A 830 32.49 -13.05 -9.50
C GLU A 830 31.61 -13.51 -10.66
N GLU A 831 30.32 -13.75 -10.41
CA GLU A 831 29.33 -14.07 -11.46
C GLU A 831 29.23 -12.91 -12.45
N LEU A 832 29.14 -11.66 -11.97
CA LEU A 832 29.07 -10.48 -12.82
C LEU A 832 30.31 -10.36 -13.70
N LEU A 833 31.50 -10.54 -13.13
CA LEU A 833 32.77 -10.51 -13.88
C LEU A 833 32.79 -11.58 -14.97
N SER A 834 32.36 -12.80 -14.67
CA SER A 834 32.32 -13.88 -15.62
C SER A 834 31.37 -13.58 -16.79
N GLN A 835 30.17 -13.07 -16.50
CA GLN A 835 29.21 -12.70 -17.56
C GLN A 835 29.69 -11.49 -18.38
N LEU A 836 30.31 -10.51 -17.74
CA LEU A 836 30.88 -9.35 -18.40
C LEU A 836 32.02 -9.76 -19.37
N GLU A 837 32.93 -10.63 -18.94
CA GLU A 837 34.02 -11.17 -19.77
C GLU A 837 33.48 -11.87 -21.01
N ARG A 838 32.53 -12.80 -20.83
CA ARG A 838 31.87 -13.50 -21.94
C ARG A 838 31.24 -12.54 -22.95
N LEU A 839 30.58 -11.49 -22.45
CA LEU A 839 29.90 -10.53 -23.31
C LEU A 839 30.91 -9.65 -24.08
N ILE A 840 32.02 -9.24 -23.45
CA ILE A 840 33.10 -8.51 -24.10
C ILE A 840 33.78 -9.37 -25.17
N GLU A 841 34.10 -10.63 -24.86
CA GLU A 841 34.71 -11.58 -25.78
C GLU A 841 33.80 -11.87 -26.99
N ASN A 842 32.49 -11.83 -26.79
CA ASN A 842 31.50 -11.95 -27.86
C ASN A 842 31.16 -10.58 -28.51
N HIS A 843 32.07 -9.58 -28.44
CA HIS A 843 31.95 -8.27 -29.07
C HIS A 843 30.63 -7.52 -28.66
N PHE A 844 30.16 -7.69 -27.42
CA PHE A 844 28.92 -7.13 -26.89
C PHE A 844 27.66 -7.63 -27.61
N VAL A 845 27.72 -8.78 -28.28
CA VAL A 845 26.54 -9.43 -28.83
C VAL A 845 25.91 -10.30 -27.75
N PRO A 846 24.68 -10.00 -27.27
CA PRO A 846 24.04 -10.81 -26.25
C PRO A 846 23.63 -12.19 -26.81
N GLU A 847 23.37 -13.14 -25.92
CA GLU A 847 22.85 -14.45 -26.30
C GLU A 847 21.56 -14.30 -27.14
N PRO A 848 21.30 -15.19 -28.10
CA PRO A 848 20.17 -15.06 -29.04
C PRO A 848 18.82 -14.86 -28.37
N MET A 849 18.61 -15.47 -27.21
CA MET A 849 17.37 -15.34 -26.45
C MET A 849 17.18 -13.90 -25.93
N TYR A 850 18.23 -13.23 -25.42
CA TYR A 850 18.14 -11.85 -24.95
C TYR A 850 18.01 -10.88 -26.13
N GLN A 851 18.73 -11.13 -27.21
CA GLN A 851 18.64 -10.33 -28.44
C GLN A 851 17.21 -10.34 -28.98
N LYS A 852 16.57 -11.51 -29.05
CA LYS A 852 15.18 -11.63 -29.49
C LYS A 852 14.25 -10.87 -28.56
N ARG A 853 14.37 -11.03 -27.23
CA ARG A 853 13.55 -10.32 -26.25
C ARG A 853 13.64 -8.80 -26.40
N MET A 854 14.83 -8.25 -26.65
CA MET A 854 15.04 -6.81 -26.87
C MET A 854 14.41 -6.31 -28.18
N GLN A 855 14.55 -7.09 -29.28
CA GLN A 855 13.98 -6.75 -30.56
C GLN A 855 12.46 -6.74 -30.55
N ASP A 856 11.84 -7.70 -29.86
CA ASP A 856 10.40 -7.92 -29.85
C ASP A 856 9.69 -7.09 -28.76
N PHE A 857 10.41 -6.34 -27.92
CA PHE A 857 9.81 -5.72 -26.74
C PHE A 857 8.98 -4.48 -27.06
N PHE A 858 9.50 -3.55 -27.87
CA PHE A 858 8.83 -2.29 -28.17
C PHE A 858 7.91 -2.39 -29.38
N LEU A 859 6.69 -1.81 -29.25
CA LEU A 859 5.73 -1.71 -30.36
C LEU A 859 6.25 -0.82 -31.48
N HIS A 860 6.91 0.26 -31.12
CA HIS A 860 7.49 1.25 -32.03
C HIS A 860 8.89 1.65 -31.55
N LYS A 861 9.74 2.03 -32.47
CA LYS A 861 11.07 2.59 -32.20
C LYS A 861 11.32 3.79 -33.13
N GLY A 862 10.85 4.97 -32.68
CA GLY A 862 10.89 6.26 -33.37
C GLY A 862 9.53 6.83 -33.70
N GLY A 863 9.35 8.15 -33.51
CA GLY A 863 8.12 8.87 -33.80
C GLY A 863 7.00 8.71 -32.78
N GLU A 864 7.33 8.35 -31.54
CA GLU A 864 6.38 8.11 -30.44
C GLU A 864 5.56 9.37 -30.11
N ASP A 865 6.18 10.55 -30.17
CA ASP A 865 5.55 11.86 -29.95
C ASP A 865 4.52 12.21 -31.03
N GLU A 866 4.82 11.99 -32.32
CA GLU A 866 3.87 12.17 -33.43
C GLU A 866 2.73 11.16 -33.34
N LEU A 867 3.01 9.88 -33.07
CA LEU A 867 1.98 8.86 -32.87
C LEU A 867 1.05 9.22 -31.73
N LEU A 868 1.59 9.67 -30.59
CA LEU A 868 0.78 10.11 -29.45
C LEU A 868 -0.12 11.27 -29.86
N TYR A 869 0.41 12.27 -30.55
CA TYR A 869 -0.39 13.40 -31.05
C TYR A 869 -1.56 12.92 -31.93
N GLN A 870 -1.32 11.98 -32.85
CA GLN A 870 -2.35 11.39 -33.68
C GLN A 870 -3.45 10.72 -32.88
N TYR A 871 -3.10 9.89 -31.87
CA TYR A 871 -4.06 9.27 -30.95
C TYR A 871 -4.86 10.30 -30.13
N LEU A 872 -4.25 11.42 -29.75
CA LEU A 872 -4.90 12.45 -28.96
C LEU A 872 -5.88 13.31 -29.78
N THR A 873 -5.68 13.40 -31.12
CA THR A 873 -6.47 14.22 -32.03
C THR A 873 -7.50 13.43 -32.83
N GLN A 874 -7.34 12.10 -32.97
CA GLN A 874 -8.36 11.25 -33.58
C GLN A 874 -9.66 11.35 -32.75
N LYS A 875 -10.75 11.70 -33.42
CA LYS A 875 -12.08 11.53 -32.83
C LYS A 875 -12.30 10.03 -32.69
N GLN A 876 -12.48 9.56 -31.48
CA GLN A 876 -13.00 8.22 -31.26
C GLN A 876 -14.38 8.16 -31.96
N GLU A 877 -14.50 7.37 -33.01
CA GLU A 877 -15.80 6.90 -33.46
C GLU A 877 -16.34 6.03 -32.31
N GLN A 878 -17.36 6.55 -31.64
CA GLN A 878 -18.07 5.90 -30.53
C GLN A 878 -18.93 4.73 -31.06
#